data_e120ef5e844495168961d0591e79d86e
#
_entry.id   e120ef5e844495168961d0591e79d86e
#
_cell.length_a   1.000
_cell.length_b   1.000
_cell.length_c   1.000
_cell.angle_alpha   90.00
_cell.angle_beta   90.00
_cell.angle_gamma   90.00
#
_symmetry.space_group_name_H-M   'P 1'
#
loop_
_entity.id
_entity.type
_entity.pdbx_description
1 polymer ?
#
loop_
_entity_poly.entity_id
_entity_poly.type
_entity_poly.pdbx_seq_one_letter_code
_entity_poly.pdbx_strand_id
1 'polypeptide(L)'
;MNLGKRYSGPILIGLLLYAGIATSAFAANGGHTAVPSEGLFLIQIVILVIVGRLLGELMVRIGQPSIMGQIIGGVLLGPSVLGAILPDFQTIVFPADDAQKSMINSVAQLGILFLLLLAGMETDLGLARRMRRAALGVSFTGIVVPFAAGFALGEFLPAGLLPDPEKRLVASLFLGTALSISSVKIVASVVREMDFMRRNIGQLIVASAIIDDTVGWVIISVTFSLAEKGGVELPTLAKSVIGTLLFMGVSFTIGRRVVFEIIRWTNDRFKSDLPVLSAIVAIMGVMAIITDLIGVHTVLGAFVAGILVGQSPILTRQIDTQLRALTTALFMPVFFGLTGLQTDLTVLRDPAILWLASGLIVIASIGKFGGAFLGGRFGGFSNSEAIALGCGMNARGSTEVIVASIGLSVGVLDQRLFSIIVAMAVVTTMLMPPTLRWALARLPVRAEEQNRLESEEFEKASYLGKFERILLAVDLSKNGNLASRISGFLAAIRQMPVTVLRIDDEAKSETSEQRSDADGVATFVDRVKATATKSVAQSDADSATPSDVHVTGRKKGGDLEQALSESAEQGHDLMIIGAEPAIADAGGLDERFTKMTSSFQGTVAITFSRGRLPEEDSRLRILVPVSGTERSTRAVEFASAIAKAAGCEIAVVYVTDPQQLLRRPRLSDMSDLHEEAFKRVDEIAANYGLDIQKTVERGTSPELAILRNARRRRANLIVLGVSRQAGKRLSYGGIANSLIDAADRSIVVIEAEK
;
A
#
# COMPACT_ATOMS: atom_id res chain seq x y z
N MET A 1 4.84 -32.00 -2.45
CA MET A 1 3.84 -31.04 -2.95
C MET A 1 3.56 -31.31 -4.44
N ASN A 2 3.04 -32.51 -4.78
CA ASN A 2 2.91 -33.01 -6.18
C ASN A 2 1.53 -33.64 -6.50
N LEU A 3 0.50 -33.37 -5.69
CA LEU A 3 -0.86 -33.93 -5.90
C LEU A 3 -1.80 -33.00 -6.69
N GLY A 4 -1.46 -31.70 -6.85
CA GLY A 4 -2.31 -30.72 -7.56
C GLY A 4 -2.27 -30.76 -9.10
N LYS A 5 -1.27 -31.41 -9.71
CA LYS A 5 -1.05 -31.38 -11.17
C LYS A 5 -1.82 -32.42 -11.99
N ARG A 6 -2.44 -33.43 -11.34
CA ARG A 6 -3.08 -34.57 -12.07
C ARG A 6 -4.61 -34.51 -12.21
N TYR A 7 -5.29 -33.61 -11.49
CA TYR A 7 -6.76 -33.58 -11.44
C TYR A 7 -7.45 -32.35 -11.98
N SER A 8 -6.70 -31.30 -12.38
CA SER A 8 -7.29 -30.05 -12.87
C SER A 8 -7.98 -30.17 -14.24
N GLY A 9 -7.48 -31.00 -15.12
CA GLY A 9 -8.06 -31.19 -16.45
C GLY A 9 -9.42 -31.91 -16.43
N PRO A 10 -9.53 -33.12 -15.83
CA PRO A 10 -10.81 -33.85 -15.80
C PRO A 10 -11.91 -33.17 -15.00
N ILE A 11 -11.58 -32.42 -13.93
CA ILE A 11 -12.57 -31.66 -13.16
C ILE A 11 -13.13 -30.51 -14.00
N LEU A 12 -12.29 -29.83 -14.77
CA LEU A 12 -12.71 -28.75 -15.67
C LEU A 12 -13.63 -29.25 -16.80
N ILE A 13 -13.25 -30.36 -17.42
CA ILE A 13 -14.06 -31.03 -18.47
C ILE A 13 -15.39 -31.49 -17.86
N GLY A 14 -15.37 -32.04 -16.65
CA GLY A 14 -16.57 -32.47 -15.93
C GLY A 14 -17.50 -31.31 -15.59
N LEU A 15 -16.96 -30.15 -15.16
CA LEU A 15 -17.71 -28.94 -14.87
C LEU A 15 -18.29 -28.30 -16.16
N LEU A 16 -17.53 -28.29 -17.25
CA LEU A 16 -18.01 -27.80 -18.56
C LEU A 16 -19.08 -28.73 -19.14
N LEU A 17 -18.93 -30.04 -19.01
CA LEU A 17 -19.96 -31.01 -19.41
C LEU A 17 -21.21 -30.92 -18.54
N TYR A 18 -21.05 -30.75 -17.23
CA TYR A 18 -22.17 -30.54 -16.29
C TYR A 18 -22.91 -29.22 -16.56
N ALA A 19 -22.18 -28.14 -16.85
CA ALA A 19 -22.76 -26.87 -17.29
C ALA A 19 -23.51 -27.03 -18.63
N GLY A 20 -22.96 -27.80 -19.58
CA GLY A 20 -23.61 -28.13 -20.85
C GLY A 20 -24.88 -28.96 -20.69
N ILE A 21 -24.90 -29.93 -19.77
CA ILE A 21 -26.10 -30.74 -19.46
C ILE A 21 -27.14 -29.90 -18.71
N ALA A 22 -26.71 -29.06 -17.78
CA ALA A 22 -27.60 -28.16 -17.05
C ALA A 22 -28.26 -27.14 -17.99
N THR A 23 -27.50 -26.58 -18.95
CA THR A 23 -28.06 -25.64 -19.96
C THR A 23 -29.05 -26.33 -20.90
N SER A 24 -28.82 -27.60 -21.29
CA SER A 24 -29.75 -28.37 -22.11
C SER A 24 -31.06 -28.65 -21.37
N ALA A 25 -31.00 -28.93 -20.07
CA ALA A 25 -32.19 -29.15 -19.24
C ALA A 25 -32.99 -27.85 -19.03
N PHE A 26 -32.33 -26.69 -18.96
CA PHE A 26 -32.98 -25.38 -18.88
C PHE A 26 -33.60 -24.96 -20.23
N ALA A 27 -32.93 -25.24 -21.35
CA ALA A 27 -33.44 -24.93 -22.68
C ALA A 27 -34.71 -25.76 -23.04
N ALA A 28 -34.82 -26.99 -22.51
CA ALA A 28 -35.99 -27.84 -22.74
C ALA A 28 -37.26 -27.36 -22.02
N ASN A 29 -37.14 -26.49 -20.98
CA ASN A 29 -38.28 -25.94 -20.23
C ASN A 29 -38.70 -24.52 -20.65
N GLY A 30 -38.07 -23.91 -21.67
CA GLY A 30 -38.29 -22.53 -22.09
C GLY A 30 -39.27 -22.36 -23.21
N GLY A 31 -40.60 -22.51 -22.95
CA GLY A 31 -41.63 -21.91 -23.77
C GLY A 31 -41.74 -20.41 -23.53
N HIS A 32 -41.41 -19.62 -24.54
CA HIS A 32 -41.75 -18.22 -24.83
C HIS A 32 -42.44 -17.39 -23.71
N THR A 33 -41.73 -16.91 -22.74
CA THR A 33 -42.00 -15.63 -22.07
C THR A 33 -40.63 -15.05 -21.65
N ALA A 34 -40.40 -13.79 -22.03
CA ALA A 34 -39.13 -13.06 -21.77
C ALA A 34 -38.95 -12.70 -20.29
N VAL A 35 -38.88 -13.70 -19.41
CA VAL A 35 -38.49 -13.53 -18.01
C VAL A 35 -37.02 -13.90 -17.88
N PRO A 36 -36.15 -12.98 -17.42
CA PRO A 36 -34.74 -13.27 -17.27
C PRO A 36 -34.54 -14.47 -16.33
N SER A 37 -33.70 -15.43 -16.72
CA SER A 37 -33.45 -16.64 -15.97
C SER A 37 -32.31 -16.43 -14.95
N GLU A 38 -32.64 -16.49 -13.65
CA GLU A 38 -31.65 -16.41 -12.57
C GLU A 38 -30.60 -17.54 -12.68
N GLY A 39 -31.03 -18.76 -13.07
CA GLY A 39 -30.12 -19.89 -13.26
C GLY A 39 -29.12 -19.65 -14.38
N LEU A 40 -29.58 -19.08 -15.51
CA LEU A 40 -28.70 -18.75 -16.63
C LEU A 40 -27.72 -17.61 -16.25
N PHE A 41 -28.17 -16.61 -15.52
CA PHE A 41 -27.33 -15.56 -14.99
C PHE A 41 -26.18 -16.11 -14.09
N LEU A 42 -26.49 -17.03 -13.18
CA LEU A 42 -25.47 -17.68 -12.37
C LEU A 42 -24.48 -18.50 -13.20
N ILE A 43 -24.96 -19.24 -14.21
CA ILE A 43 -24.11 -19.99 -15.14
C ILE A 43 -23.15 -19.05 -15.88
N GLN A 44 -23.65 -17.92 -16.38
CA GLN A 44 -22.83 -16.91 -17.06
C GLN A 44 -21.71 -16.39 -16.15
N ILE A 45 -22.02 -16.02 -14.89
CA ILE A 45 -21.03 -15.55 -13.91
C ILE A 45 -19.98 -16.65 -13.66
N VAL A 46 -20.42 -17.90 -13.39
CA VAL A 46 -19.53 -19.02 -13.10
C VAL A 46 -18.58 -19.28 -14.27
N ILE A 47 -19.08 -19.30 -15.51
CA ILE A 47 -18.26 -19.53 -16.70
C ILE A 47 -17.22 -18.39 -16.84
N LEU A 48 -17.64 -17.11 -16.73
CA LEU A 48 -16.74 -15.98 -16.85
C LEU A 48 -15.66 -15.98 -15.77
N VAL A 49 -16.03 -16.32 -14.52
CA VAL A 49 -15.07 -16.42 -13.41
C VAL A 49 -14.08 -17.55 -13.63
N ILE A 50 -14.54 -18.75 -13.99
CA ILE A 50 -13.67 -19.91 -14.20
C ILE A 50 -12.72 -19.66 -15.38
N VAL A 51 -13.26 -19.32 -16.54
CA VAL A 51 -12.45 -19.11 -17.76
C VAL A 51 -11.50 -17.92 -17.57
N GLY A 52 -12.02 -16.81 -17.04
CA GLY A 52 -11.21 -15.63 -16.74
C GLY A 52 -10.10 -15.91 -15.75
N ARG A 53 -10.36 -16.72 -14.71
CA ARG A 53 -9.33 -17.07 -13.72
C ARG A 53 -8.27 -18.00 -14.31
N LEU A 54 -8.66 -19.02 -15.06
CA LEU A 54 -7.72 -19.96 -15.67
C LEU A 54 -6.79 -19.30 -16.68
N LEU A 55 -7.35 -18.50 -17.59
CA LEU A 55 -6.54 -17.79 -18.57
C LEU A 55 -5.76 -16.62 -17.94
N GLY A 56 -6.31 -15.98 -16.91
CA GLY A 56 -5.58 -15.00 -16.11
C GLY A 56 -4.34 -15.61 -15.46
N GLU A 57 -4.46 -16.78 -14.85
CA GLU A 57 -3.34 -17.50 -14.26
C GLU A 57 -2.32 -17.95 -15.32
N LEU A 58 -2.79 -18.40 -16.50
CA LEU A 58 -1.92 -18.74 -17.62
C LEU A 58 -1.10 -17.53 -18.08
N MET A 59 -1.72 -16.35 -18.18
CA MET A 59 -1.04 -15.11 -18.55
C MET A 59 0.03 -14.73 -17.52
N VAL A 60 -0.27 -14.82 -16.22
CA VAL A 60 0.71 -14.55 -15.15
C VAL A 60 1.92 -15.50 -15.27
N ARG A 61 1.72 -16.77 -15.59
CA ARG A 61 2.83 -17.74 -15.77
C ARG A 61 3.76 -17.41 -16.93
N ILE A 62 3.26 -16.73 -17.95
CA ILE A 62 4.09 -16.26 -19.09
C ILE A 62 4.54 -14.81 -18.90
N GLY A 63 4.40 -14.25 -17.69
CA GLY A 63 4.82 -12.89 -17.34
C GLY A 63 3.95 -11.79 -17.94
N GLN A 64 2.68 -12.08 -18.18
CA GLN A 64 1.70 -11.12 -18.67
C GLN A 64 0.66 -10.79 -17.61
N PRO A 65 0.03 -9.60 -17.64
CA PRO A 65 -1.03 -9.23 -16.71
C PRO A 65 -2.23 -10.19 -16.78
N SER A 66 -2.78 -10.58 -15.62
CA SER A 66 -3.94 -11.48 -15.55
C SER A 66 -5.18 -10.93 -16.26
N ILE A 67 -5.34 -9.61 -16.33
CA ILE A 67 -6.42 -8.92 -17.02
C ILE A 67 -6.48 -9.33 -18.50
N MET A 68 -5.33 -9.49 -19.14
CA MET A 68 -5.26 -9.92 -20.54
C MET A 68 -5.87 -11.30 -20.73
N GLY A 69 -5.60 -12.24 -19.80
CA GLY A 69 -6.21 -13.56 -19.83
C GLY A 69 -7.73 -13.53 -19.65
N GLN A 70 -8.23 -12.62 -18.81
CA GLN A 70 -9.66 -12.46 -18.59
C GLN A 70 -10.37 -11.93 -19.85
N ILE A 71 -9.80 -10.92 -20.52
CA ILE A 71 -10.33 -10.38 -21.79
C ILE A 71 -10.27 -11.46 -22.88
N ILE A 72 -9.14 -12.13 -23.06
CA ILE A 72 -8.98 -13.22 -24.03
C ILE A 72 -9.99 -14.33 -23.75
N GLY A 73 -10.22 -14.67 -22.46
CA GLY A 73 -11.24 -15.63 -22.06
C GLY A 73 -12.63 -15.25 -22.51
N GLY A 74 -12.98 -13.99 -22.36
CA GLY A 74 -14.23 -13.45 -22.87
C GLY A 74 -14.32 -13.53 -24.40
N VAL A 75 -13.27 -13.16 -25.12
CA VAL A 75 -13.20 -13.26 -26.60
C VAL A 75 -13.36 -14.71 -27.06
N LEU A 76 -12.78 -15.67 -26.35
CA LEU A 76 -12.96 -17.10 -26.66
C LEU A 76 -14.40 -17.58 -26.44
N LEU A 77 -15.11 -17.04 -25.45
CA LEU A 77 -16.53 -17.32 -25.20
C LEU A 77 -17.48 -16.53 -26.09
N GLY A 78 -16.97 -15.49 -26.76
CA GLY A 78 -17.73 -14.58 -27.58
C GLY A 78 -17.99 -15.05 -29.03
N PRO A 79 -18.53 -14.17 -29.85
CA PRO A 79 -18.86 -14.45 -31.24
C PRO A 79 -17.61 -14.77 -32.07
N SER A 80 -16.45 -14.31 -31.65
CA SER A 80 -15.19 -14.48 -32.38
C SER A 80 -14.72 -15.92 -32.50
N VAL A 81 -14.93 -16.73 -31.43
CA VAL A 81 -14.42 -18.12 -31.38
C VAL A 81 -15.57 -19.09 -31.09
N LEU A 82 -16.18 -19.05 -29.90
CA LEU A 82 -17.24 -19.98 -29.53
C LEU A 82 -18.47 -19.82 -30.47
N GLY A 83 -18.89 -18.59 -30.76
CA GLY A 83 -19.99 -18.32 -31.68
C GLY A 83 -19.69 -18.70 -33.13
N ALA A 84 -18.42 -18.68 -33.55
CA ALA A 84 -18.02 -19.14 -34.88
C ALA A 84 -17.93 -20.68 -34.99
N ILE A 85 -17.64 -21.39 -33.90
CA ILE A 85 -17.47 -22.87 -33.87
C ILE A 85 -18.79 -23.56 -33.50
N LEU A 86 -19.47 -23.07 -32.45
CA LEU A 86 -20.68 -23.62 -31.85
C LEU A 86 -21.71 -22.52 -31.59
N PRO A 87 -22.33 -21.96 -32.66
CA PRO A 87 -23.25 -20.83 -32.55
C PRO A 87 -24.45 -21.10 -31.65
N ASP A 88 -25.05 -22.30 -31.77
CA ASP A 88 -26.23 -22.67 -30.96
C ASP A 88 -25.88 -22.71 -29.44
N PHE A 89 -24.72 -23.24 -29.08
CA PHE A 89 -24.27 -23.29 -27.67
C PHE A 89 -23.99 -21.89 -27.13
N GLN A 90 -23.32 -21.04 -27.92
CA GLN A 90 -23.03 -19.66 -27.55
C GLN A 90 -24.32 -18.86 -27.30
N THR A 91 -25.33 -18.97 -28.15
CA THR A 91 -26.61 -18.26 -28.00
C THR A 91 -27.46 -18.81 -26.85
N ILE A 92 -27.32 -20.09 -26.48
CA ILE A 92 -27.97 -20.67 -25.30
C ILE A 92 -27.35 -20.08 -24.02
N VAL A 93 -26.02 -20.01 -23.94
CA VAL A 93 -25.32 -19.52 -22.74
C VAL A 93 -25.35 -17.99 -22.62
N PHE A 94 -25.21 -17.29 -23.76
CA PHE A 94 -25.20 -15.82 -23.83
C PHE A 94 -26.25 -15.34 -24.84
N PRO A 95 -27.55 -15.43 -24.50
CA PRO A 95 -28.61 -15.01 -25.38
C PRO A 95 -28.60 -13.52 -25.67
N ALA A 96 -29.15 -13.15 -26.82
CA ALA A 96 -29.25 -11.75 -27.22
C ALA A 96 -30.37 -10.97 -26.47
N ASP A 97 -31.03 -11.59 -25.48
CA ASP A 97 -32.11 -10.97 -24.69
C ASP A 97 -31.59 -9.80 -23.85
N ASP A 98 -32.27 -8.65 -23.97
CA ASP A 98 -31.83 -7.41 -23.33
C ASP A 98 -31.99 -7.47 -21.79
N ALA A 99 -32.99 -8.18 -21.28
CA ALA A 99 -33.19 -8.31 -19.84
C ALA A 99 -32.08 -9.16 -19.21
N GLN A 100 -31.71 -10.28 -19.85
CA GLN A 100 -30.59 -11.13 -19.41
C GLN A 100 -29.25 -10.40 -19.49
N LYS A 101 -29.02 -9.64 -20.58
CA LYS A 101 -27.81 -8.80 -20.70
C LYS A 101 -27.75 -7.72 -19.62
N SER A 102 -28.88 -7.11 -19.24
CA SER A 102 -28.93 -6.09 -18.21
C SER A 102 -28.54 -6.61 -16.83
N MET A 103 -28.88 -7.87 -16.50
CA MET A 103 -28.48 -8.51 -15.24
C MET A 103 -26.95 -8.59 -15.13
N ILE A 104 -26.30 -9.15 -16.14
CA ILE A 104 -24.84 -9.32 -16.10
C ILE A 104 -24.08 -7.99 -16.24
N ASN A 105 -24.63 -7.04 -17.04
CA ASN A 105 -24.09 -5.69 -17.14
C ASN A 105 -24.12 -4.94 -15.80
N SER A 106 -25.17 -5.14 -14.98
CA SER A 106 -25.26 -4.53 -13.65
C SER A 106 -24.14 -5.01 -12.73
N VAL A 107 -23.82 -6.30 -12.76
CA VAL A 107 -22.67 -6.85 -12.00
C VAL A 107 -21.34 -6.32 -12.53
N ALA A 108 -21.20 -6.23 -13.86
CA ALA A 108 -20.01 -5.68 -14.48
C ALA A 108 -19.82 -4.19 -14.13
N GLN A 109 -20.90 -3.40 -14.11
CA GLN A 109 -20.87 -1.99 -13.69
C GLN A 109 -20.45 -1.83 -12.23
N LEU A 110 -21.02 -2.64 -11.33
CA LEU A 110 -20.56 -2.66 -9.94
C LEU A 110 -19.08 -3.05 -9.86
N GLY A 111 -18.66 -4.01 -10.69
CA GLY A 111 -17.27 -4.43 -10.83
C GLY A 111 -16.34 -3.28 -11.23
N ILE A 112 -16.75 -2.42 -12.17
CA ILE A 112 -16.00 -1.21 -12.55
C ILE A 112 -15.83 -0.29 -11.34
N LEU A 113 -16.88 -0.04 -10.56
CA LEU A 113 -16.80 0.84 -9.39
C LEU A 113 -15.80 0.31 -8.34
N PHE A 114 -15.85 -0.99 -8.02
CA PHE A 114 -14.88 -1.62 -7.12
C PHE A 114 -13.45 -1.59 -7.67
N LEU A 115 -13.30 -1.79 -8.97
CA LEU A 115 -12.02 -1.74 -9.65
C LEU A 115 -11.40 -0.35 -9.54
N LEU A 116 -12.21 0.70 -9.69
CA LEU A 116 -11.77 2.09 -9.58
C LEU A 116 -11.55 2.53 -8.13
N LEU A 117 -12.36 2.04 -7.20
CA LEU A 117 -12.09 2.21 -5.78
C LEU A 117 -10.67 1.69 -5.46
N LEU A 118 -10.34 0.46 -5.87
CA LEU A 118 -9.00 -0.11 -5.65
C LEU A 118 -7.91 0.68 -6.39
N ALA A 119 -8.16 1.10 -7.62
CA ALA A 119 -7.21 1.93 -8.37
C ALA A 119 -6.93 3.25 -7.65
N GLY A 120 -7.97 3.89 -7.12
CA GLY A 120 -7.84 5.08 -6.29
C GLY A 120 -7.06 4.83 -5.00
N MET A 121 -7.35 3.72 -4.29
CA MET A 121 -6.62 3.35 -3.06
C MET A 121 -5.13 3.09 -3.30
N GLU A 122 -4.76 2.56 -4.47
CA GLU A 122 -3.38 2.35 -4.88
C GLU A 122 -2.66 3.64 -5.31
N THR A 123 -3.39 4.74 -5.48
CA THR A 123 -2.85 6.00 -5.99
C THR A 123 -2.05 6.73 -4.92
N ASP A 124 -0.71 6.67 -5.01
CA ASP A 124 0.19 7.41 -4.11
C ASP A 124 0.40 8.85 -4.59
N LEU A 125 -0.46 9.76 -4.12
CA LEU A 125 -0.32 11.20 -4.41
C LEU A 125 0.95 11.81 -3.80
N GLY A 126 1.52 11.20 -2.75
CA GLY A 126 2.79 11.61 -2.17
C GLY A 126 3.93 11.43 -3.16
N LEU A 127 3.98 10.28 -3.83
CA LEU A 127 4.94 10.00 -4.89
C LEU A 127 4.79 10.97 -6.07
N ALA A 128 3.57 11.17 -6.54
CA ALA A 128 3.29 12.12 -7.63
C ALA A 128 3.71 13.55 -7.26
N ARG A 129 3.51 13.97 -6.00
CA ARG A 129 3.91 15.27 -5.49
C ARG A 129 5.43 15.44 -5.38
N ARG A 130 6.15 14.40 -4.95
CA ARG A 130 7.64 14.43 -4.87
C ARG A 130 8.28 14.59 -6.24
N MET A 131 7.76 13.88 -7.25
CA MET A 131 8.28 13.87 -8.63
C MET A 131 7.56 14.88 -9.55
N ARG A 132 6.75 15.81 -9.00
CA ARG A 132 5.76 16.62 -9.74
C ARG A 132 6.30 17.30 -11.00
N ARG A 133 7.49 17.93 -10.96
CA ARG A 133 8.02 18.66 -12.12
C ARG A 133 8.32 17.72 -13.29
N ALA A 134 9.00 16.62 -13.02
CA ALA A 134 9.35 15.64 -14.04
C ALA A 134 8.12 14.86 -14.52
N ALA A 135 7.28 14.38 -13.58
CA ALA A 135 6.09 13.61 -13.89
C ALA A 135 5.05 14.44 -14.68
N LEU A 136 4.82 15.71 -14.33
CA LEU A 136 3.93 16.61 -15.09
C LEU A 136 4.43 16.83 -16.51
N GLY A 137 5.76 16.98 -16.73
CA GLY A 137 6.32 17.13 -18.07
C GLY A 137 6.12 15.88 -18.93
N VAL A 138 6.40 14.70 -18.38
CA VAL A 138 6.19 13.42 -19.06
C VAL A 138 4.71 13.15 -19.32
N SER A 139 3.83 13.39 -18.34
CA SER A 139 2.39 13.20 -18.47
C SER A 139 1.78 14.17 -19.47
N PHE A 140 2.15 15.45 -19.42
CA PHE A 140 1.59 16.44 -20.34
C PHE A 140 1.82 16.04 -21.82
N THR A 141 3.06 15.76 -22.20
CA THR A 141 3.36 15.32 -23.57
C THR A 141 2.82 13.91 -23.84
N GLY A 142 2.86 13.03 -22.83
CA GLY A 142 2.32 11.67 -22.86
C GLY A 142 0.79 11.59 -22.98
N ILE A 143 0.06 12.67 -22.66
CA ILE A 143 -1.39 12.80 -22.88
C ILE A 143 -1.66 13.56 -24.19
N VAL A 144 -1.07 14.75 -24.38
CA VAL A 144 -1.41 15.65 -25.48
C VAL A 144 -1.07 15.03 -26.83
N VAL A 145 0.10 14.41 -26.99
CA VAL A 145 0.53 13.83 -28.28
C VAL A 145 -0.41 12.69 -28.71
N PRO A 146 -0.65 11.63 -27.93
CA PRO A 146 -1.54 10.57 -28.35
C PRO A 146 -3.00 11.00 -28.40
N PHE A 147 -3.44 11.96 -27.56
CA PHE A 147 -4.79 12.53 -27.63
C PHE A 147 -5.01 13.25 -28.98
N ALA A 148 -4.09 14.13 -29.37
CA ALA A 148 -4.17 14.84 -30.65
C ALA A 148 -4.16 13.87 -31.83
N ALA A 149 -3.31 12.83 -31.78
CA ALA A 149 -3.26 11.80 -32.81
C ALA A 149 -4.57 10.99 -32.92
N GLY A 150 -5.14 10.60 -31.76
CA GLY A 150 -6.40 9.88 -31.70
C GLY A 150 -7.60 10.74 -32.11
N PHE A 151 -7.62 12.00 -31.68
CA PHE A 151 -8.60 12.97 -32.11
C PHE A 151 -8.57 13.19 -33.64
N ALA A 152 -7.38 13.46 -34.20
CA ALA A 152 -7.23 13.61 -35.63
C ALA A 152 -7.67 12.36 -36.39
N LEU A 153 -7.28 11.15 -35.90
CA LEU A 153 -7.75 9.91 -36.52
C LEU A 153 -9.28 9.81 -36.51
N GLY A 154 -9.94 10.20 -35.42
CA GLY A 154 -11.40 10.24 -35.29
C GLY A 154 -12.07 11.16 -36.33
N GLU A 155 -11.49 12.35 -36.57
CA GLU A 155 -12.01 13.29 -37.58
C GLU A 155 -11.87 12.74 -38.98
N PHE A 156 -10.86 11.92 -39.30
CA PHE A 156 -10.64 11.28 -40.59
C PHE A 156 -11.30 9.90 -40.74
N LEU A 157 -12.02 9.40 -39.72
CA LEU A 157 -12.70 8.12 -39.82
C LEU A 157 -13.79 8.13 -40.93
N PRO A 158 -13.91 7.03 -41.70
CA PRO A 158 -15.02 6.85 -42.63
C PRO A 158 -16.38 6.97 -41.92
N ALA A 159 -17.33 7.68 -42.54
CA ALA A 159 -18.64 7.90 -41.93
C ALA A 159 -19.39 6.59 -41.61
N GLY A 160 -19.16 5.51 -42.37
CA GLY A 160 -19.77 4.19 -42.14
C GLY A 160 -19.29 3.44 -40.90
N LEU A 161 -18.28 3.98 -40.17
CA LEU A 161 -17.81 3.45 -38.88
C LEU A 161 -18.32 4.25 -37.68
N LEU A 162 -19.03 5.34 -37.92
CA LEU A 162 -19.66 6.15 -36.89
C LEU A 162 -21.15 5.80 -36.81
N PRO A 163 -21.69 5.47 -35.63
CA PRO A 163 -23.12 5.25 -35.43
C PRO A 163 -23.95 6.46 -35.83
N ASP A 164 -23.42 7.64 -35.54
CA ASP A 164 -24.03 8.93 -35.86
C ASP A 164 -22.93 9.89 -36.37
N PRO A 165 -22.90 10.20 -37.67
CA PRO A 165 -21.93 11.14 -38.24
C PRO A 165 -22.01 12.56 -37.67
N GLU A 166 -23.14 12.98 -37.09
CA GLU A 166 -23.29 14.28 -36.43
C GLU A 166 -22.54 14.34 -35.11
N LYS A 167 -22.32 13.19 -34.47
CA LYS A 167 -21.55 13.05 -33.24
C LYS A 167 -20.05 12.78 -33.46
N ARG A 168 -19.53 13.01 -34.69
CA ARG A 168 -18.10 12.79 -35.03
C ARG A 168 -17.14 13.39 -34.00
N LEU A 169 -17.36 14.67 -33.62
CA LEU A 169 -16.53 15.35 -32.68
C LEU A 169 -16.43 14.60 -31.32
N VAL A 170 -17.58 14.07 -30.85
CA VAL A 170 -17.60 13.32 -29.56
C VAL A 170 -16.90 11.98 -29.74
N ALA A 171 -17.08 11.28 -30.86
CA ALA A 171 -16.34 10.04 -31.15
C ALA A 171 -14.83 10.27 -31.23
N SER A 172 -14.43 11.39 -31.87
CA SER A 172 -13.01 11.80 -31.93
C SER A 172 -12.43 12.10 -30.55
N LEU A 173 -13.20 12.74 -29.65
CA LEU A 173 -12.81 12.95 -28.26
C LEU A 173 -12.68 11.62 -27.50
N PHE A 174 -13.59 10.67 -27.67
CA PHE A 174 -13.48 9.33 -27.08
C PHE A 174 -12.25 8.59 -27.58
N LEU A 175 -11.98 8.63 -28.88
CA LEU A 175 -10.81 7.99 -29.47
C LEU A 175 -9.50 8.64 -28.99
N GLY A 176 -9.44 9.98 -28.95
CA GLY A 176 -8.33 10.72 -28.39
C GLY A 176 -8.07 10.34 -26.92
N THR A 177 -9.14 10.24 -26.14
CA THR A 177 -9.08 9.85 -24.74
C THR A 177 -8.59 8.41 -24.58
N ALA A 178 -9.15 7.47 -25.35
CA ALA A 178 -8.72 6.06 -25.33
C ALA A 178 -7.24 5.88 -25.70
N LEU A 179 -6.69 6.73 -26.59
CA LEU A 179 -5.29 6.67 -26.98
C LEU A 179 -4.36 7.38 -25.98
N SER A 180 -4.86 8.26 -25.12
CA SER A 180 -4.04 9.11 -24.25
C SER A 180 -3.77 8.54 -22.87
N ILE A 181 -4.62 7.68 -22.33
CA ILE A 181 -4.53 7.20 -20.96
C ILE A 181 -3.53 6.05 -20.85
N SER A 182 -2.84 5.94 -19.69
CA SER A 182 -1.95 4.83 -19.35
C SER A 182 -2.47 4.08 -18.12
N SER A 183 -2.34 2.74 -18.12
CA SER A 183 -2.78 1.93 -16.98
C SER A 183 -1.73 1.88 -15.86
N VAL A 184 -1.98 2.58 -14.76
CA VAL A 184 -1.11 2.57 -13.56
C VAL A 184 -0.86 1.16 -13.05
N LYS A 185 -1.89 0.31 -12.96
CA LYS A 185 -1.79 -1.04 -12.38
C LYS A 185 -0.80 -1.92 -13.13
N ILE A 186 -0.84 -1.91 -14.44
CA ILE A 186 0.02 -2.75 -15.28
C ILE A 186 1.46 -2.24 -15.21
N VAL A 187 1.65 -0.92 -15.33
CA VAL A 187 2.96 -0.29 -15.18
C VAL A 187 3.57 -0.61 -13.82
N ALA A 188 2.84 -0.35 -12.73
CA ALA A 188 3.32 -0.58 -11.38
C ALA A 188 3.64 -2.05 -11.11
N SER A 189 2.87 -3.00 -11.69
CA SER A 189 3.15 -4.43 -11.52
C SER A 189 4.48 -4.84 -12.16
N VAL A 190 4.76 -4.37 -13.39
CA VAL A 190 6.02 -4.67 -14.09
C VAL A 190 7.21 -3.99 -13.42
N VAL A 191 7.07 -2.71 -13.03
CA VAL A 191 8.11 -1.97 -12.32
C VAL A 191 8.43 -2.63 -10.97
N ARG A 192 7.42 -3.15 -10.26
CA ARG A 192 7.57 -3.89 -9.00
C ARG A 192 8.25 -5.25 -9.21
N GLU A 193 7.82 -6.01 -10.23
CA GLU A 193 8.41 -7.31 -10.58
C GLU A 193 9.90 -7.21 -10.90
N MET A 194 10.30 -6.09 -11.52
CA MET A 194 11.69 -5.78 -11.85
C MET A 194 12.50 -5.16 -10.71
N ASP A 195 11.88 -4.96 -9.53
CA ASP A 195 12.46 -4.27 -8.35
C ASP A 195 12.86 -2.79 -8.62
N PHE A 196 12.22 -2.16 -9.61
CA PHE A 196 12.47 -0.75 -9.95
C PHE A 196 11.58 0.24 -9.18
N MET A 197 10.67 -0.21 -8.31
CA MET A 197 9.81 0.69 -7.51
C MET A 197 10.60 1.63 -6.59
N ARG A 198 11.82 1.24 -6.21
CA ARG A 198 12.72 2.07 -5.40
C ARG A 198 13.61 2.97 -6.25
N ARG A 199 13.76 2.71 -7.54
CA ARG A 199 14.58 3.51 -8.44
C ARG A 199 13.86 4.76 -8.91
N ASN A 200 14.62 5.86 -9.11
CA ASN A 200 14.06 7.15 -9.52
C ASN A 200 13.25 7.04 -10.82
N ILE A 201 13.73 6.27 -11.78
CA ILE A 201 13.03 6.08 -13.06
C ILE A 201 11.74 5.28 -12.89
N GLY A 202 11.74 4.24 -12.05
CA GLY A 202 10.54 3.46 -11.74
C GLY A 202 9.48 4.30 -11.03
N GLN A 203 9.90 5.10 -10.05
CA GLN A 203 9.02 6.06 -9.36
C GLN A 203 8.45 7.10 -10.33
N LEU A 204 9.27 7.60 -11.26
CA LEU A 204 8.83 8.57 -12.26
C LEU A 204 7.80 7.96 -13.23
N ILE A 205 8.04 6.75 -13.72
CA ILE A 205 7.10 6.03 -14.60
C ILE A 205 5.74 5.87 -13.89
N VAL A 206 5.75 5.39 -12.64
CA VAL A 206 4.51 5.20 -11.86
C VAL A 206 3.83 6.53 -11.54
N ALA A 207 4.59 7.56 -11.11
CA ALA A 207 4.04 8.89 -10.83
C ALA A 207 3.40 9.53 -12.07
N SER A 208 4.04 9.38 -13.24
CA SER A 208 3.48 9.88 -14.51
C SER A 208 2.21 9.12 -14.88
N ALA A 209 2.18 7.80 -14.70
CA ALA A 209 0.98 7.00 -14.97
C ALA A 209 -0.18 7.37 -14.03
N ILE A 210 0.10 7.70 -12.74
CA ILE A 210 -0.91 8.20 -11.78
C ILE A 210 -1.53 9.51 -12.27
N ILE A 211 -0.70 10.44 -12.75
CA ILE A 211 -1.18 11.72 -13.29
C ILE A 211 -2.01 11.49 -14.55
N ASP A 212 -1.52 10.65 -15.46
CA ASP A 212 -2.23 10.29 -16.70
C ASP A 212 -3.62 9.70 -16.42
N ASP A 213 -3.70 8.75 -15.48
CA ASP A 213 -4.96 8.11 -15.11
C ASP A 213 -5.93 9.13 -14.51
N THR A 214 -5.45 9.96 -13.57
CA THR A 214 -6.25 11.02 -12.95
C THR A 214 -6.77 12.04 -13.97
N VAL A 215 -5.91 12.53 -14.86
CA VAL A 215 -6.29 13.48 -15.92
C VAL A 215 -7.23 12.80 -16.91
N GLY A 216 -6.97 11.54 -17.24
CA GLY A 216 -7.81 10.73 -18.12
C GLY A 216 -9.26 10.66 -17.62
N TRP A 217 -9.48 10.42 -16.33
CA TRP A 217 -10.82 10.39 -15.74
C TRP A 217 -11.54 11.73 -15.82
N VAL A 218 -10.82 12.85 -15.71
CA VAL A 218 -11.40 14.19 -15.93
C VAL A 218 -11.83 14.35 -17.40
N ILE A 219 -10.96 13.96 -18.35
CA ILE A 219 -11.28 14.06 -19.77
C ILE A 219 -12.46 13.15 -20.12
N ILE A 220 -12.50 11.91 -19.64
CA ILE A 220 -13.62 10.98 -19.84
C ILE A 220 -14.93 11.59 -19.34
N SER A 221 -14.91 12.17 -18.13
CA SER A 221 -16.08 12.75 -17.52
C SER A 221 -16.67 13.90 -18.34
N VAL A 222 -15.81 14.74 -18.89
CA VAL A 222 -16.20 15.85 -19.79
C VAL A 222 -16.75 15.30 -21.12
N THR A 223 -16.04 14.34 -21.71
CA THR A 223 -16.41 13.72 -22.99
C THR A 223 -17.76 12.98 -22.88
N PHE A 224 -17.98 12.27 -21.76
CA PHE A 224 -19.25 11.60 -21.46
C PHE A 224 -20.40 12.59 -21.37
N SER A 225 -20.22 13.68 -20.62
CA SER A 225 -21.27 14.72 -20.50
C SER A 225 -21.64 15.36 -21.84
N LEU A 226 -20.68 15.48 -22.77
CA LEU A 226 -20.94 15.95 -24.13
C LEU A 226 -21.71 14.90 -24.93
N ALA A 227 -21.40 13.62 -24.76
CA ALA A 227 -22.09 12.51 -25.46
C ALA A 227 -23.57 12.41 -25.09
N GLU A 228 -23.87 12.53 -23.77
CA GLU A 228 -25.22 12.36 -23.23
C GLU A 228 -26.20 13.48 -23.69
N LYS A 229 -25.70 14.70 -23.84
CA LYS A 229 -26.52 15.88 -24.13
C LYS A 229 -26.62 16.24 -25.61
N GLY A 230 -26.03 15.46 -26.50
CA GLY A 230 -26.22 15.52 -27.95
C GLY A 230 -25.64 16.75 -28.68
N GLY A 231 -24.83 17.60 -28.01
CA GLY A 231 -24.21 18.76 -28.66
C GLY A 231 -23.14 19.45 -27.79
N VAL A 232 -22.20 20.15 -28.45
CA VAL A 232 -21.17 20.95 -27.78
C VAL A 232 -21.72 22.35 -27.51
N GLU A 233 -22.59 22.47 -26.51
CA GLU A 233 -22.97 23.79 -26.03
C GLU A 233 -21.93 24.27 -25.00
N LEU A 234 -21.36 25.45 -25.23
CA LEU A 234 -20.34 26.04 -24.37
C LEU A 234 -20.76 26.12 -22.88
N PRO A 235 -22.02 26.46 -22.53
CA PRO A 235 -22.49 26.45 -21.14
C PRO A 235 -22.47 25.03 -20.51
N THR A 236 -22.81 24.01 -21.27
CA THR A 236 -22.84 22.62 -20.83
C THR A 236 -21.44 22.09 -20.60
N LEU A 237 -20.50 22.37 -21.50
CA LEU A 237 -19.08 22.06 -21.34
C LEU A 237 -18.51 22.73 -20.11
N ALA A 238 -18.76 24.03 -19.95
CA ALA A 238 -18.32 24.80 -18.78
C ALA A 238 -18.88 24.22 -17.47
N LYS A 239 -20.16 23.85 -17.44
CA LYS A 239 -20.79 23.23 -16.27
C LYS A 239 -20.14 21.90 -15.91
N SER A 240 -19.85 21.03 -16.87
CA SER A 240 -19.20 19.74 -16.63
C SER A 240 -17.75 19.90 -16.15
N VAL A 241 -16.98 20.77 -16.77
CA VAL A 241 -15.59 21.05 -16.38
C VAL A 241 -15.55 21.66 -14.98
N ILE A 242 -16.33 22.72 -14.75
CA ILE A 242 -16.40 23.42 -13.45
C ILE A 242 -16.93 22.46 -12.38
N GLY A 243 -17.97 21.69 -12.68
CA GLY A 243 -18.54 20.70 -11.76
C GLY A 243 -17.52 19.62 -11.35
N THR A 244 -16.77 19.10 -12.33
CA THR A 244 -15.70 18.12 -12.06
C THR A 244 -14.59 18.71 -11.20
N LEU A 245 -14.12 19.91 -11.54
CA LEU A 245 -13.07 20.59 -10.77
C LEU A 245 -13.55 20.96 -9.36
N LEU A 246 -14.79 21.42 -9.22
CA LEU A 246 -15.40 21.71 -7.91
C LEU A 246 -15.56 20.42 -7.09
N PHE A 247 -16.07 19.34 -7.69
CA PHE A 247 -16.17 18.05 -7.03
C PHE A 247 -14.81 17.57 -6.51
N MET A 248 -13.77 17.61 -7.35
CA MET A 248 -12.42 17.24 -6.94
C MET A 248 -11.90 18.17 -5.84
N GLY A 249 -12.05 19.48 -5.99
CA GLY A 249 -11.61 20.47 -4.98
C GLY A 249 -12.27 20.25 -3.63
N VAL A 250 -13.59 20.06 -3.59
CA VAL A 250 -14.35 19.79 -2.36
C VAL A 250 -13.95 18.42 -1.78
N SER A 251 -13.81 17.39 -2.62
CA SER A 251 -13.44 16.06 -2.18
C SER A 251 -12.06 16.04 -1.52
N PHE A 252 -11.05 16.68 -2.11
CA PHE A 252 -9.69 16.69 -1.54
C PHE A 252 -9.50 17.64 -0.35
N THR A 253 -10.42 18.57 -0.12
CA THR A 253 -10.39 19.48 1.03
C THR A 253 -11.30 19.01 2.15
N ILE A 254 -12.60 19.11 1.96
CA ILE A 254 -13.64 18.76 2.94
C ILE A 254 -13.84 17.23 2.98
N GLY A 255 -13.99 16.60 1.82
CA GLY A 255 -14.25 15.17 1.69
C GLY A 255 -13.18 14.31 2.38
N ARG A 256 -11.92 14.70 2.27
CA ARG A 256 -10.81 14.03 2.96
C ARG A 256 -11.02 13.97 4.47
N ARG A 257 -11.44 15.06 5.10
CA ARG A 257 -11.71 15.11 6.54
C ARG A 257 -12.93 14.26 6.91
N VAL A 258 -13.99 14.38 6.13
CA VAL A 258 -15.23 13.62 6.36
C VAL A 258 -15.00 12.12 6.24
N VAL A 259 -14.34 11.66 5.18
CA VAL A 259 -14.01 10.24 4.97
C VAL A 259 -13.12 9.71 6.09
N PHE A 260 -12.09 10.47 6.48
CA PHE A 260 -11.22 10.11 7.60
C PHE A 260 -12.00 9.95 8.90
N GLU A 261 -12.88 10.91 9.25
CA GLU A 261 -13.67 10.84 10.48
C GLU A 261 -14.70 9.69 10.45
N ILE A 262 -15.31 9.40 9.30
CA ILE A 262 -16.23 8.25 9.14
C ILE A 262 -15.46 6.94 9.38
N ILE A 263 -14.32 6.74 8.73
CA ILE A 263 -13.51 5.53 8.88
C ILE A 263 -13.03 5.41 10.34
N ARG A 264 -12.55 6.50 10.93
CA ARG A 264 -12.10 6.54 12.31
C ARG A 264 -13.22 6.19 13.28
N TRP A 265 -14.37 6.88 13.17
CA TRP A 265 -15.52 6.64 14.05
C TRP A 265 -15.99 5.18 13.96
N THR A 266 -16.02 4.63 12.75
CA THR A 266 -16.42 3.23 12.53
C THR A 266 -15.41 2.27 13.15
N ASN A 267 -14.10 2.52 12.95
CA ASN A 267 -13.05 1.70 13.54
C ASN A 267 -13.02 1.77 15.06
N ASP A 268 -13.23 2.96 15.65
CA ASP A 268 -13.20 3.15 17.10
C ASP A 268 -14.47 2.57 17.80
N ARG A 269 -15.60 2.52 17.07
CA ARG A 269 -16.87 2.06 17.64
C ARG A 269 -17.09 0.56 17.54
N PHE A 270 -16.56 -0.09 16.50
CA PHE A 270 -16.80 -1.50 16.23
C PHE A 270 -15.50 -2.30 16.32
N LYS A 271 -15.57 -3.50 16.90
CA LYS A 271 -14.41 -4.41 17.05
C LYS A 271 -14.08 -5.20 15.78
N SER A 272 -14.97 -5.21 14.82
CA SER A 272 -14.86 -5.99 13.57
C SER A 272 -14.52 -5.08 12.39
N ASP A 273 -13.76 -5.59 11.41
CA ASP A 273 -13.44 -4.89 10.17
C ASP A 273 -14.64 -4.72 9.22
N LEU A 274 -15.70 -5.53 9.39
CA LEU A 274 -16.87 -5.52 8.50
C LEU A 274 -17.60 -4.17 8.45
N PRO A 275 -17.83 -3.45 9.56
CA PRO A 275 -18.43 -2.11 9.51
C PRO A 275 -17.56 -1.10 8.74
N VAL A 276 -16.23 -1.18 8.87
CA VAL A 276 -15.31 -0.30 8.12
C VAL A 276 -15.39 -0.61 6.62
N LEU A 277 -15.43 -1.88 6.26
CA LEU A 277 -15.61 -2.33 4.87
C LEU A 277 -16.94 -1.80 4.29
N SER A 278 -18.02 -1.92 5.06
CA SER A 278 -19.35 -1.41 4.68
C SER A 278 -19.35 0.12 4.52
N ALA A 279 -18.67 0.84 5.41
CA ALA A 279 -18.50 2.29 5.31
C ALA A 279 -17.75 2.70 4.04
N ILE A 280 -16.68 1.98 3.67
CA ILE A 280 -15.91 2.23 2.44
C ILE A 280 -16.80 2.04 1.21
N VAL A 281 -17.58 0.94 1.14
CA VAL A 281 -18.51 0.68 0.05
C VAL A 281 -19.61 1.76 -0.02
N ALA A 282 -20.12 2.19 1.12
CA ALA A 282 -21.10 3.28 1.19
C ALA A 282 -20.51 4.62 0.72
N ILE A 283 -19.29 4.96 1.14
CA ILE A 283 -18.57 6.17 0.67
C ILE A 283 -18.40 6.10 -0.86
N MET A 284 -17.98 4.97 -1.40
CA MET A 284 -17.86 4.76 -2.85
C MET A 284 -19.20 5.03 -3.56
N GLY A 285 -20.29 4.42 -3.07
CA GLY A 285 -21.62 4.58 -3.64
C GLY A 285 -22.12 6.03 -3.57
N VAL A 286 -21.98 6.69 -2.43
CA VAL A 286 -22.37 8.11 -2.26
C VAL A 286 -21.60 9.02 -3.21
N MET A 287 -20.29 8.86 -3.31
CA MET A 287 -19.48 9.68 -4.21
C MET A 287 -19.77 9.39 -5.69
N ALA A 288 -20.08 8.16 -6.05
CA ALA A 288 -20.54 7.79 -7.38
C ALA A 288 -21.90 8.46 -7.72
N ILE A 289 -22.83 8.46 -6.78
CA ILE A 289 -24.13 9.16 -6.94
C ILE A 289 -23.92 10.68 -7.06
N ILE A 290 -23.05 11.28 -6.26
CA ILE A 290 -22.76 12.72 -6.32
C ILE A 290 -22.24 13.09 -7.73
N THR A 291 -21.32 12.31 -8.30
CA THR A 291 -20.80 12.56 -9.65
C THR A 291 -21.89 12.41 -10.72
N ASP A 292 -22.77 11.43 -10.59
CA ASP A 292 -23.91 11.22 -11.47
C ASP A 292 -24.86 12.45 -11.46
N LEU A 293 -25.23 12.93 -10.26
CA LEU A 293 -26.08 14.11 -10.09
C LEU A 293 -25.46 15.41 -10.67
N ILE A 294 -24.14 15.50 -10.73
CA ILE A 294 -23.42 16.62 -11.36
C ILE A 294 -23.45 16.49 -12.90
N GLY A 295 -23.82 15.31 -13.42
CA GLY A 295 -23.78 14.98 -14.84
C GLY A 295 -22.40 14.50 -15.29
N VAL A 296 -21.69 13.84 -14.39
CA VAL A 296 -20.37 13.23 -14.61
C VAL A 296 -20.48 11.74 -14.33
N HIS A 297 -19.74 10.90 -15.04
CA HIS A 297 -19.85 9.46 -14.89
C HIS A 297 -19.51 8.97 -13.45
N THR A 298 -20.30 8.04 -12.91
CA THR A 298 -20.18 7.46 -11.56
C THR A 298 -18.78 6.93 -11.21
N VAL A 299 -18.08 6.49 -12.22
CA VAL A 299 -16.72 5.96 -12.19
C VAL A 299 -15.71 6.94 -11.57
N LEU A 300 -15.82 8.25 -11.84
CA LEU A 300 -14.97 9.27 -11.23
C LEU A 300 -15.19 9.33 -9.71
N GLY A 301 -16.44 9.26 -9.27
CA GLY A 301 -16.79 9.24 -7.85
C GLY A 301 -16.16 8.07 -7.11
N ALA A 302 -16.23 6.87 -7.68
CA ALA A 302 -15.60 5.67 -7.13
C ALA A 302 -14.07 5.78 -7.06
N PHE A 303 -13.43 6.34 -8.10
CA PHE A 303 -11.98 6.56 -8.14
C PHE A 303 -11.52 7.56 -7.06
N VAL A 304 -12.20 8.70 -6.95
CA VAL A 304 -11.88 9.72 -5.93
C VAL A 304 -12.14 9.19 -4.52
N ALA A 305 -13.24 8.44 -4.31
CA ALA A 305 -13.48 7.74 -3.05
C ALA A 305 -12.31 6.83 -2.68
N GLY A 306 -11.79 6.06 -3.65
CA GLY A 306 -10.61 5.22 -3.47
C GLY A 306 -9.38 6.01 -3.04
N ILE A 307 -9.09 7.15 -3.67
CA ILE A 307 -7.96 8.01 -3.26
C ILE A 307 -8.12 8.49 -1.82
N LEU A 308 -9.31 8.92 -1.43
CA LEU A 308 -9.57 9.43 -0.07
C LEU A 308 -9.44 8.33 0.99
N VAL A 309 -9.97 7.14 0.70
CA VAL A 309 -9.88 5.95 1.56
C VAL A 309 -8.42 5.48 1.68
N GLY A 310 -7.71 5.38 0.56
CA GLY A 310 -6.31 4.93 0.52
C GLY A 310 -5.33 5.86 1.25
N GLN A 311 -5.68 7.14 1.41
CA GLN A 311 -4.90 8.11 2.20
C GLN A 311 -5.21 8.06 3.71
N SER A 312 -6.18 7.24 4.15
CA SER A 312 -6.50 7.13 5.58
C SER A 312 -5.44 6.27 6.28
N PRO A 313 -4.75 6.81 7.31
CA PRO A 313 -3.72 6.07 8.04
C PRO A 313 -4.30 4.93 8.92
N ILE A 314 -5.63 4.86 9.05
CA ILE A 314 -6.33 3.86 9.87
C ILE A 314 -6.68 2.61 9.04
N LEU A 315 -6.51 2.67 7.71
CA LEU A 315 -6.81 1.55 6.84
C LEU A 315 -5.86 0.38 7.11
N THR A 316 -6.41 -0.71 7.69
CA THR A 316 -5.62 -1.90 7.98
C THR A 316 -5.32 -2.68 6.68
N ARG A 317 -4.18 -3.38 6.64
CA ARG A 317 -3.84 -4.29 5.53
C ARG A 317 -4.90 -5.37 5.32
N GLN A 318 -5.60 -5.76 6.37
CA GLN A 318 -6.66 -6.78 6.32
C GLN A 318 -7.85 -6.29 5.50
N ILE A 319 -8.31 -5.05 5.69
CA ILE A 319 -9.40 -4.43 4.94
C ILE A 319 -9.04 -4.30 3.46
N ASP A 320 -7.83 -3.81 3.15
CA ASP A 320 -7.33 -3.74 1.76
C ASP A 320 -7.31 -5.13 1.11
N THR A 321 -6.84 -6.15 1.83
CA THR A 321 -6.78 -7.53 1.33
C THR A 321 -8.17 -8.09 1.05
N GLN A 322 -9.17 -7.84 1.91
CA GLN A 322 -10.54 -8.32 1.73
C GLN A 322 -11.22 -7.66 0.52
N LEU A 323 -11.11 -6.34 0.36
CA LEU A 323 -11.63 -5.61 -0.81
C LEU A 323 -10.99 -6.09 -2.10
N ARG A 324 -9.67 -6.25 -2.08
CA ARG A 324 -8.88 -6.72 -3.21
C ARG A 324 -9.23 -8.15 -3.58
N ALA A 325 -9.40 -9.02 -2.60
CA ALA A 325 -9.75 -10.42 -2.82
C ALA A 325 -11.12 -10.56 -3.52
N LEU A 326 -12.15 -9.88 -3.03
CA LEU A 326 -13.49 -9.89 -3.61
C LEU A 326 -13.48 -9.32 -5.04
N THR A 327 -12.84 -8.17 -5.23
CA THR A 327 -12.78 -7.52 -6.53
C THR A 327 -12.04 -8.38 -7.56
N THR A 328 -10.90 -8.97 -7.16
CA THR A 328 -10.07 -9.78 -8.06
C THR A 328 -10.68 -11.15 -8.34
N ALA A 329 -11.37 -11.75 -7.36
CA ALA A 329 -11.93 -13.10 -7.51
C ALA A 329 -13.23 -13.12 -8.32
N LEU A 330 -14.08 -12.10 -8.16
CA LEU A 330 -15.42 -12.07 -8.75
C LEU A 330 -15.58 -10.97 -9.81
N PHE A 331 -15.38 -9.71 -9.41
CA PHE A 331 -15.76 -8.58 -10.24
C PHE A 331 -14.86 -8.39 -11.47
N MET A 332 -13.56 -8.55 -11.31
CA MET A 332 -12.63 -8.41 -12.44
C MET A 332 -12.87 -9.45 -13.55
N PRO A 333 -12.95 -10.76 -13.27
CA PRO A 333 -13.23 -11.75 -14.31
C PRO A 333 -14.57 -11.54 -15.00
N VAL A 334 -15.61 -11.11 -14.27
CA VAL A 334 -16.92 -10.84 -14.86
C VAL A 334 -16.86 -9.63 -15.80
N PHE A 335 -16.28 -8.52 -15.34
CA PHE A 335 -16.20 -7.29 -16.14
C PHE A 335 -15.31 -7.49 -17.40
N PHE A 336 -14.08 -7.96 -17.22
CA PHE A 336 -13.16 -8.14 -18.36
C PHE A 336 -13.57 -9.29 -19.26
N GLY A 337 -14.13 -10.36 -18.68
CA GLY A 337 -14.71 -11.46 -19.45
C GLY A 337 -15.91 -11.00 -20.29
N LEU A 338 -16.81 -10.20 -19.71
CA LEU A 338 -17.95 -9.64 -20.45
C LEU A 338 -17.49 -8.69 -21.56
N THR A 339 -16.50 -7.84 -21.29
CA THR A 339 -15.90 -6.96 -22.30
C THR A 339 -15.29 -7.77 -23.45
N GLY A 340 -14.56 -8.85 -23.12
CA GLY A 340 -14.05 -9.78 -24.13
C GLY A 340 -15.17 -10.47 -24.92
N LEU A 341 -16.23 -10.90 -24.24
CA LEU A 341 -17.42 -11.51 -24.85
C LEU A 341 -18.10 -10.58 -25.86
N GLN A 342 -18.15 -9.30 -25.54
CA GLN A 342 -18.69 -8.25 -26.45
C GLN A 342 -17.73 -7.92 -27.59
N THR A 343 -16.47 -8.32 -27.52
CA THR A 343 -15.47 -8.02 -28.55
C THR A 343 -15.61 -8.99 -29.73
N ASP A 344 -15.94 -8.46 -30.87
CA ASP A 344 -16.03 -9.24 -32.12
C ASP A 344 -14.80 -9.02 -33.01
N LEU A 345 -13.86 -9.96 -32.95
CA LEU A 345 -12.64 -9.94 -33.77
C LEU A 345 -12.88 -10.42 -35.20
N THR A 346 -14.07 -10.93 -35.52
CA THR A 346 -14.36 -11.38 -36.88
C THR A 346 -14.42 -10.18 -37.86
N VAL A 347 -14.68 -8.98 -37.34
CA VAL A 347 -14.61 -7.72 -38.09
C VAL A 347 -13.21 -7.47 -38.69
N LEU A 348 -12.16 -8.02 -38.11
CA LEU A 348 -10.77 -7.92 -38.62
C LEU A 348 -10.52 -8.79 -39.86
N ARG A 349 -11.49 -9.61 -40.30
CA ARG A 349 -11.42 -10.34 -41.57
C ARG A 349 -11.58 -9.42 -42.76
N ASP A 350 -12.20 -8.25 -42.55
CA ASP A 350 -12.25 -7.20 -43.57
C ASP A 350 -10.84 -6.52 -43.65
N PRO A 351 -10.20 -6.55 -44.83
CA PRO A 351 -8.86 -5.94 -44.99
C PRO A 351 -8.86 -4.44 -44.68
N ALA A 352 -9.90 -3.71 -44.94
CA ALA A 352 -9.98 -2.28 -44.65
C ALA A 352 -10.00 -2.03 -43.14
N ILE A 353 -10.76 -2.83 -42.39
CA ILE A 353 -10.85 -2.74 -40.93
C ILE A 353 -9.55 -3.23 -40.31
N LEU A 354 -8.90 -4.26 -40.84
CA LEU A 354 -7.60 -4.75 -40.38
C LEU A 354 -6.50 -3.68 -40.54
N TRP A 355 -6.46 -2.97 -41.69
CA TRP A 355 -5.55 -1.84 -41.89
C TRP A 355 -5.81 -0.69 -40.92
N LEU A 356 -7.09 -0.38 -40.68
CA LEU A 356 -7.48 0.65 -39.71
C LEU A 356 -7.05 0.25 -38.28
N ALA A 357 -7.31 -0.98 -37.87
CA ALA A 357 -6.90 -1.49 -36.56
C ALA A 357 -5.37 -1.47 -36.40
N SER A 358 -4.65 -1.92 -37.43
CA SER A 358 -3.19 -1.90 -37.43
C SER A 358 -2.64 -0.47 -37.36
N GLY A 359 -3.23 0.46 -38.14
CA GLY A 359 -2.91 1.88 -38.08
C GLY A 359 -3.18 2.48 -36.71
N LEU A 360 -4.30 2.15 -36.08
CA LEU A 360 -4.66 2.59 -34.73
C LEU A 360 -3.61 2.11 -33.69
N ILE A 361 -3.24 0.83 -33.76
CA ILE A 361 -2.22 0.25 -32.85
C ILE A 361 -0.88 0.98 -33.01
N VAL A 362 -0.45 1.22 -34.26
CA VAL A 362 0.81 1.91 -34.54
C VAL A 362 0.76 3.37 -34.07
N ILE A 363 -0.29 4.11 -34.42
CA ILE A 363 -0.47 5.52 -34.01
C ILE A 363 -0.55 5.61 -32.49
N ALA A 364 -1.30 4.74 -31.84
CA ALA A 364 -1.41 4.67 -30.39
C ALA A 364 -0.06 4.42 -29.70
N SER A 365 0.73 3.45 -30.23
CA SER A 365 2.02 3.09 -29.66
C SER A 365 3.05 4.19 -29.90
N ILE A 366 3.15 4.71 -31.13
CA ILE A 366 4.12 5.78 -31.47
C ILE A 366 3.75 7.08 -30.74
N GLY A 367 2.49 7.45 -30.70
CA GLY A 367 2.02 8.65 -30.01
C GLY A 367 2.33 8.61 -28.52
N LYS A 368 2.06 7.48 -27.86
CA LYS A 368 2.26 7.33 -26.42
C LYS A 368 3.75 7.22 -26.08
N PHE A 369 4.48 6.33 -26.77
CA PHE A 369 5.92 6.20 -26.62
C PHE A 369 6.63 7.53 -26.91
N GLY A 370 6.33 8.15 -28.05
CA GLY A 370 6.96 9.40 -28.48
C GLY A 370 6.65 10.56 -27.56
N GLY A 371 5.39 10.69 -27.09
CA GLY A 371 4.98 11.71 -26.15
C GLY A 371 5.74 11.60 -24.80
N ALA A 372 5.79 10.39 -24.22
CA ALA A 372 6.50 10.15 -22.97
C ALA A 372 8.04 10.29 -23.14
N PHE A 373 8.59 9.84 -24.26
CA PHE A 373 9.99 10.02 -24.59
C PHE A 373 10.37 11.50 -24.68
N LEU A 374 9.60 12.31 -25.42
CA LEU A 374 9.82 13.75 -25.55
C LEU A 374 9.72 14.44 -24.20
N GLY A 375 8.69 14.13 -23.40
CA GLY A 375 8.55 14.67 -22.05
C GLY A 375 9.72 14.34 -21.14
N GLY A 376 10.23 13.10 -21.22
CA GLY A 376 11.45 12.69 -20.52
C GLY A 376 12.67 13.49 -20.96
N ARG A 377 12.85 13.69 -22.27
CA ARG A 377 13.96 14.50 -22.81
C ARG A 377 13.89 15.96 -22.40
N PHE A 378 12.71 16.57 -22.44
CA PHE A 378 12.50 17.94 -21.96
C PHE A 378 12.69 18.05 -20.44
N GLY A 379 12.42 16.95 -19.70
CA GLY A 379 12.69 16.85 -18.27
C GLY A 379 14.17 16.63 -17.89
N GLY A 380 15.08 16.57 -18.87
CA GLY A 380 16.52 16.42 -18.63
C GLY A 380 17.00 14.97 -18.43
N PHE A 381 16.15 13.97 -18.71
CA PHE A 381 16.53 12.56 -18.60
C PHE A 381 17.39 12.11 -19.80
N SER A 382 18.24 11.11 -19.58
CA SER A 382 19.04 10.50 -20.62
C SER A 382 18.18 9.79 -21.68
N ASN A 383 18.75 9.50 -22.85
CA ASN A 383 18.02 8.77 -23.89
C ASN A 383 17.54 7.40 -23.42
N SER A 384 18.35 6.68 -22.64
CA SER A 384 17.98 5.37 -22.10
C SER A 384 16.83 5.46 -21.09
N GLU A 385 16.86 6.48 -20.22
CA GLU A 385 15.76 6.76 -19.29
C GLU A 385 14.49 7.19 -20.02
N ALA A 386 14.59 8.03 -21.05
CA ALA A 386 13.47 8.45 -21.87
C ALA A 386 12.84 7.28 -22.67
N ILE A 387 13.65 6.33 -23.14
CA ILE A 387 13.16 5.08 -23.76
C ILE A 387 12.37 4.25 -22.73
N ALA A 388 12.90 4.11 -21.51
CA ALA A 388 12.20 3.38 -20.47
C ALA A 388 10.85 4.04 -20.09
N LEU A 389 10.82 5.40 -20.03
CA LEU A 389 9.58 6.16 -19.88
C LEU A 389 8.59 5.88 -21.02
N GLY A 390 9.07 5.93 -22.27
CA GLY A 390 8.25 5.64 -23.46
C GLY A 390 7.67 4.22 -23.43
N CYS A 391 8.48 3.22 -23.10
CA CYS A 391 8.03 1.83 -22.97
C CYS A 391 7.02 1.66 -21.86
N GLY A 392 7.29 2.23 -20.65
CA GLY A 392 6.41 2.11 -19.49
C GLY A 392 5.07 2.80 -19.70
N MET A 393 5.08 4.01 -20.25
CA MET A 393 3.85 4.77 -20.47
C MET A 393 2.97 4.21 -21.59
N ASN A 394 3.47 3.31 -22.43
CA ASN A 394 2.68 2.61 -23.45
C ASN A 394 1.82 1.46 -22.88
N ALA A 395 1.77 1.32 -21.56
CA ALA A 395 0.86 0.39 -20.90
C ALA A 395 -0.58 0.85 -21.03
N ARG A 396 -1.40 0.03 -21.62
CA ARG A 396 -2.85 0.21 -21.71
C ARG A 396 -3.55 -0.89 -20.93
N GLY A 397 -4.81 -0.75 -20.61
CA GLY A 397 -5.44 -1.81 -19.82
C GLY A 397 -6.89 -1.57 -19.48
N SER A 398 -7.22 -1.66 -18.18
CA SER A 398 -8.59 -1.53 -17.71
C SER A 398 -9.25 -0.21 -18.09
N THR A 399 -8.51 0.87 -18.09
CA THR A 399 -9.06 2.21 -18.29
C THR A 399 -9.53 2.42 -19.73
N GLU A 400 -8.75 2.00 -20.73
CA GLU A 400 -9.14 2.09 -22.15
C GLU A 400 -10.35 1.21 -22.46
N VAL A 401 -10.38 0.02 -21.87
CA VAL A 401 -11.51 -0.91 -22.00
C VAL A 401 -12.78 -0.31 -21.40
N ILE A 402 -12.68 0.35 -20.23
CA ILE A 402 -13.79 1.05 -19.60
C ILE A 402 -14.25 2.22 -20.47
N VAL A 403 -13.32 3.02 -21.00
CA VAL A 403 -13.64 4.13 -21.93
C VAL A 403 -14.38 3.62 -23.16
N ALA A 404 -13.88 2.54 -23.78
CA ALA A 404 -14.53 1.92 -24.93
C ALA A 404 -15.93 1.40 -24.59
N SER A 405 -16.10 0.75 -23.42
CA SER A 405 -17.39 0.24 -22.94
C SER A 405 -18.39 1.38 -22.69
N ILE A 406 -17.94 2.48 -22.10
CA ILE A 406 -18.75 3.69 -21.92
C ILE A 406 -19.15 4.26 -23.28
N GLY A 407 -18.22 4.42 -24.22
CA GLY A 407 -18.48 4.92 -25.57
C GLY A 407 -19.49 4.08 -26.34
N LEU A 408 -19.41 2.75 -26.16
CA LEU A 408 -20.40 1.82 -26.72
C LEU A 408 -21.78 1.97 -26.06
N SER A 409 -21.85 2.06 -24.74
CA SER A 409 -23.10 2.16 -23.99
C SER A 409 -23.90 3.44 -24.28
N VAL A 410 -23.20 4.56 -24.55
CA VAL A 410 -23.82 5.84 -24.90
C VAL A 410 -24.04 6.00 -26.43
N GLY A 411 -23.72 4.96 -27.22
CA GLY A 411 -23.97 4.94 -28.67
C GLY A 411 -23.07 5.89 -29.48
N VAL A 412 -21.92 6.28 -28.93
CA VAL A 412 -20.89 7.11 -29.61
C VAL A 412 -19.96 6.25 -30.45
N LEU A 413 -19.65 5.05 -29.94
CA LEU A 413 -18.86 4.05 -30.66
C LEU A 413 -19.77 2.92 -31.13
N ASP A 414 -19.52 2.41 -32.34
CA ASP A 414 -20.15 1.18 -32.83
C ASP A 414 -19.37 -0.06 -32.29
N GLN A 415 -19.96 -1.22 -32.51
CA GLN A 415 -19.38 -2.50 -32.12
C GLN A 415 -18.02 -2.75 -32.78
N ARG A 416 -17.79 -2.24 -33.99
CA ARG A 416 -16.53 -2.42 -34.73
C ARG A 416 -15.42 -1.58 -34.12
N LEU A 417 -15.64 -0.29 -33.87
CA LEU A 417 -14.70 0.60 -33.23
C LEU A 417 -14.38 0.13 -31.79
N PHE A 418 -15.41 -0.29 -31.04
CA PHE A 418 -15.21 -0.90 -29.74
C PHE A 418 -14.25 -2.10 -29.80
N SER A 419 -14.51 -3.04 -30.73
CA SER A 419 -13.67 -4.24 -30.89
C SER A 419 -12.22 -3.89 -31.30
N ILE A 420 -12.04 -2.89 -32.17
CA ILE A 420 -10.71 -2.40 -32.57
C ILE A 420 -9.97 -1.79 -31.36
N ILE A 421 -10.63 -0.97 -30.54
CA ILE A 421 -10.01 -0.34 -29.34
C ILE A 421 -9.63 -1.41 -28.34
N VAL A 422 -10.50 -2.41 -28.08
CA VAL A 422 -10.18 -3.52 -27.17
C VAL A 422 -9.01 -4.35 -27.70
N ALA A 423 -9.01 -4.69 -29.00
CA ALA A 423 -7.89 -5.39 -29.62
C ALA A 423 -6.58 -4.60 -29.52
N MET A 424 -6.62 -3.28 -29.77
CA MET A 424 -5.47 -2.39 -29.56
C MET A 424 -4.98 -2.43 -28.11
N ALA A 425 -5.88 -2.32 -27.14
CA ALA A 425 -5.53 -2.36 -25.72
C ALA A 425 -4.85 -3.69 -25.35
N VAL A 426 -5.36 -4.82 -25.83
CA VAL A 426 -4.74 -6.13 -25.60
C VAL A 426 -3.35 -6.20 -26.21
N VAL A 427 -3.18 -5.87 -27.49
CA VAL A 427 -1.89 -5.96 -28.19
C VAL A 427 -0.84 -5.05 -27.56
N THR A 428 -1.16 -3.79 -27.33
CA THR A 428 -0.21 -2.82 -26.75
C THR A 428 0.16 -3.18 -25.32
N THR A 429 -0.79 -3.70 -24.54
CA THR A 429 -0.55 -4.15 -23.17
C THR A 429 0.34 -5.39 -23.11
N MET A 430 0.15 -6.34 -24.01
CA MET A 430 1.02 -7.51 -24.10
C MET A 430 2.45 -7.17 -24.55
N LEU A 431 2.62 -6.12 -25.35
CA LEU A 431 3.92 -5.67 -25.79
C LEU A 431 4.68 -4.86 -24.73
N MET A 432 3.98 -4.22 -23.79
CA MET A 432 4.61 -3.34 -22.80
C MET A 432 5.54 -4.08 -21.82
N PRO A 433 5.15 -5.19 -21.13
CA PRO A 433 6.04 -5.83 -20.16
C PRO A 433 7.40 -6.24 -20.74
N PRO A 434 7.49 -6.92 -21.90
CA PRO A 434 8.79 -7.29 -22.47
C PRO A 434 9.60 -6.07 -22.90
N THR A 435 8.97 -5.04 -23.48
CA THR A 435 9.69 -3.84 -23.93
C THR A 435 10.18 -3.01 -22.74
N LEU A 436 9.39 -2.88 -21.68
CA LEU A 436 9.78 -2.20 -20.45
C LEU A 436 10.90 -2.95 -19.73
N ARG A 437 10.80 -4.28 -19.57
CA ARG A 437 11.88 -5.10 -18.98
C ARG A 437 13.18 -4.94 -19.75
N TRP A 438 13.11 -4.97 -21.09
CA TRP A 438 14.26 -4.74 -21.97
C TRP A 438 14.89 -3.35 -21.74
N ALA A 439 14.09 -2.30 -21.62
CA ALA A 439 14.57 -0.94 -21.41
C ALA A 439 15.18 -0.77 -20.01
N LEU A 440 14.49 -1.25 -18.96
CA LEU A 440 14.93 -1.14 -17.57
C LEU A 440 16.23 -1.92 -17.31
N ALA A 441 16.38 -3.12 -17.89
CA ALA A 441 17.57 -3.95 -17.72
C ALA A 441 18.87 -3.28 -18.24
N ARG A 442 18.75 -2.26 -19.09
CA ARG A 442 19.88 -1.49 -19.66
C ARG A 442 20.22 -0.22 -18.89
N LEU A 443 19.48 0.11 -17.83
CA LEU A 443 19.70 1.33 -17.06
C LEU A 443 20.75 1.10 -15.96
N PRO A 444 21.90 1.79 -15.99
CA PRO A 444 22.86 1.74 -14.91
C PRO A 444 22.28 2.35 -13.63
N VAL A 445 22.71 1.85 -12.48
CA VAL A 445 22.41 2.48 -11.19
C VAL A 445 23.40 3.63 -10.98
N ARG A 446 22.92 4.83 -10.66
CA ARG A 446 23.77 5.96 -10.29
C ARG A 446 24.30 5.77 -8.87
N ALA A 447 25.52 6.22 -8.58
CA ALA A 447 26.14 6.04 -7.27
C ALA A 447 25.28 6.61 -6.12
N GLU A 448 24.70 7.78 -6.30
CA GLU A 448 23.78 8.39 -5.32
C GLU A 448 22.51 7.54 -5.09
N GLU A 449 21.96 6.97 -6.15
CA GLU A 449 20.80 6.09 -6.10
C GLU A 449 21.16 4.77 -5.41
N GLN A 450 22.34 4.23 -5.64
CA GLN A 450 22.84 3.02 -5.01
C GLN A 450 22.97 3.20 -3.50
N ASN A 451 23.62 4.27 -3.05
CA ASN A 451 23.76 4.58 -1.63
C ASN A 451 22.40 4.72 -0.94
N ARG A 452 21.44 5.37 -1.61
CA ARG A 452 20.07 5.49 -1.08
C ARG A 452 19.38 4.14 -1.00
N LEU A 453 19.49 3.28 -2.02
CA LEU A 453 18.89 1.95 -2.03
C LEU A 453 19.45 1.05 -0.94
N GLU A 454 20.78 1.08 -0.74
CA GLU A 454 21.45 0.34 0.34
C GLU A 454 20.97 0.82 1.72
N SER A 455 20.80 2.13 1.90
CA SER A 455 20.23 2.69 3.14
C SER A 455 18.77 2.26 3.37
N GLU A 456 17.92 2.31 2.32
CA GLU A 456 16.53 1.86 2.40
C GLU A 456 16.41 0.34 2.65
N GLU A 457 17.33 -0.45 2.10
CA GLU A 457 17.36 -1.90 2.31
C GLU A 457 17.75 -2.24 3.74
N PHE A 458 18.75 -1.54 4.28
CA PHE A 458 19.09 -1.64 5.69
C PHE A 458 17.91 -1.25 6.58
N GLU A 459 17.23 -0.15 6.30
CA GLU A 459 16.06 0.29 7.06
C GLU A 459 14.94 -0.75 7.10
N LYS A 460 14.70 -1.48 6.00
CA LYS A 460 13.71 -2.56 5.93
C LYS A 460 14.15 -3.84 6.63
N ALA A 461 15.43 -4.15 6.55
CA ALA A 461 16.01 -5.30 7.24
C ALA A 461 16.20 -5.04 8.74
N SER A 462 16.19 -3.77 9.15
CA SER A 462 16.43 -3.33 10.52
C SER A 462 15.34 -3.83 11.48
N TYR A 463 15.74 -4.10 12.71
CA TYR A 463 14.80 -4.54 13.75
C TYR A 463 13.69 -3.52 14.01
N LEU A 464 14.05 -2.23 14.04
CA LEU A 464 13.08 -1.14 14.19
C LEU A 464 12.21 -0.94 12.94
N GLY A 465 12.63 -1.42 11.76
CA GLY A 465 11.86 -1.38 10.53
C GLY A 465 10.60 -2.26 10.54
N LYS A 466 10.54 -3.18 11.48
CA LYS A 466 9.39 -4.09 11.65
C LYS A 466 8.24 -3.46 12.43
N PHE A 467 8.49 -2.38 13.18
CA PHE A 467 7.48 -1.76 14.01
C PHE A 467 6.70 -0.70 13.25
N GLU A 468 5.37 -0.80 13.32
CA GLU A 468 4.43 0.10 12.66
C GLU A 468 3.76 1.05 13.67
N ARG A 469 3.50 0.59 14.90
CA ARG A 469 2.77 1.35 15.93
C ARG A 469 3.32 1.14 17.33
N ILE A 470 3.40 2.22 18.11
CA ILE A 470 3.85 2.19 19.50
C ILE A 470 2.64 2.27 20.44
N LEU A 471 2.56 1.33 21.39
CA LEU A 471 1.70 1.42 22.56
C LEU A 471 2.52 1.90 23.75
N LEU A 472 2.23 3.06 24.28
CA LEU A 472 2.90 3.63 25.44
C LEU A 472 2.03 3.43 26.69
N ALA A 473 2.42 2.50 27.56
CA ALA A 473 1.72 2.17 28.80
C ALA A 473 2.41 2.85 29.99
N VAL A 474 1.80 3.91 30.58
CA VAL A 474 2.47 4.79 31.54
C VAL A 474 1.59 5.21 32.71
N ASP A 475 2.27 5.45 33.85
CA ASP A 475 1.72 6.16 35.01
C ASP A 475 2.43 7.54 35.17
N LEU A 476 2.01 8.34 36.16
CA LEU A 476 2.57 9.66 36.43
C LEU A 476 3.97 9.63 37.11
N SER A 477 4.67 8.52 37.09
CA SER A 477 5.97 8.33 37.71
C SER A 477 7.14 8.87 36.85
N LYS A 478 8.35 8.80 37.42
CA LYS A 478 9.59 9.08 36.67
C LYS A 478 9.82 8.07 35.55
N ASN A 479 9.38 6.81 35.73
CA ASN A 479 9.45 5.77 34.69
C ASN A 479 8.55 6.12 33.49
N GLY A 480 7.31 6.58 33.74
CA GLY A 480 6.40 7.05 32.72
C GLY A 480 6.94 8.25 31.93
N ASN A 481 7.64 9.17 32.63
CA ASN A 481 8.28 10.30 31.97
C ASN A 481 9.43 9.87 31.05
N LEU A 482 10.25 8.91 31.44
CA LEU A 482 11.32 8.35 30.60
C LEU A 482 10.75 7.61 29.40
N ALA A 483 9.73 6.78 29.62
CA ALA A 483 9.05 6.02 28.58
C ALA A 483 8.47 6.96 27.50
N SER A 484 7.85 8.07 27.91
CA SER A 484 7.29 9.06 26.99
C SER A 484 8.35 9.74 26.13
N ARG A 485 9.51 10.11 26.72
CA ARG A 485 10.64 10.66 25.93
C ARG A 485 11.17 9.66 24.91
N ILE A 486 11.38 8.40 25.32
CA ILE A 486 11.86 7.36 24.40
C ILE A 486 10.87 7.11 23.27
N SER A 487 9.58 7.05 23.57
CA SER A 487 8.52 6.92 22.56
C SER A 487 8.53 8.10 21.59
N GLY A 488 8.75 9.33 22.09
CA GLY A 488 8.88 10.53 21.26
C GLY A 488 10.08 10.47 20.31
N PHE A 489 11.24 10.01 20.76
CA PHE A 489 12.43 9.83 19.91
C PHE A 489 12.20 8.80 18.80
N LEU A 490 11.62 7.66 19.13
CA LEU A 490 11.32 6.61 18.13
C LEU A 490 10.25 7.06 17.14
N ALA A 491 9.21 7.71 17.62
CA ALA A 491 8.15 8.28 16.78
C ALA A 491 8.70 9.32 15.79
N ALA A 492 9.65 10.16 16.22
CA ALA A 492 10.29 11.17 15.37
C ALA A 492 11.04 10.57 14.18
N ILE A 493 11.88 9.56 14.42
CA ILE A 493 12.72 8.95 13.37
C ILE A 493 11.89 8.18 12.35
N ARG A 494 10.85 7.47 12.81
CA ARG A 494 10.10 6.53 11.97
C ARG A 494 8.69 7.00 11.63
N GLN A 495 8.29 8.18 12.12
CA GLN A 495 6.92 8.69 11.98
C GLN A 495 5.86 7.69 12.47
N MET A 496 6.21 6.90 13.48
CA MET A 496 5.30 5.88 14.03
C MET A 496 4.22 6.53 14.88
N PRO A 497 2.93 6.18 14.66
CA PRO A 497 1.86 6.63 15.54
C PRO A 497 2.02 6.03 16.94
N VAL A 498 1.73 6.84 17.97
CA VAL A 498 1.84 6.45 19.38
C VAL A 498 0.47 6.52 20.02
N THR A 499 0.04 5.40 20.62
CA THR A 499 -1.15 5.36 21.46
C THR A 499 -0.74 5.35 22.92
N VAL A 500 -1.19 6.33 23.70
CA VAL A 500 -0.89 6.45 25.12
C VAL A 500 -2.00 5.80 25.92
N LEU A 501 -1.64 4.76 26.70
CA LEU A 501 -2.50 4.09 27.65
C LEU A 501 -2.06 4.44 29.07
N ARG A 502 -2.91 5.12 29.84
CA ARG A 502 -2.62 5.42 31.23
C ARG A 502 -2.94 4.22 32.11
N ILE A 503 -1.99 3.86 33.00
CA ILE A 503 -2.11 2.79 33.98
C ILE A 503 -2.28 3.45 35.35
N ASP A 504 -3.47 3.37 35.98
CA ASP A 504 -3.70 3.87 37.32
C ASP A 504 -3.55 2.76 38.37
N ASP A 505 -3.03 3.09 39.55
CA ASP A 505 -3.07 2.22 40.73
C ASP A 505 -4.51 2.18 41.27
N GLU A 506 -5.15 1.02 41.30
CA GLU A 506 -6.51 0.82 41.84
C GLU A 506 -6.63 1.23 43.30
N ALA A 507 -5.54 1.23 44.07
CA ALA A 507 -5.52 1.55 45.51
C ALA A 507 -5.61 3.07 45.83
N LYS A 508 -5.47 3.97 44.86
CA LYS A 508 -5.49 5.44 45.08
C LYS A 508 -6.68 6.16 44.45
N SER A 509 -7.61 5.42 43.86
CA SER A 509 -8.68 5.98 43.00
C SER A 509 -9.95 6.41 43.79
N GLU A 510 -10.08 6.18 45.08
CA GLU A 510 -11.33 6.46 45.80
C GLU A 510 -11.53 7.90 46.27
N THR A 511 -10.56 8.83 46.07
CA THR A 511 -10.63 10.17 46.67
C THR A 511 -10.31 11.37 45.78
N SER A 512 -10.23 11.26 44.47
CA SER A 512 -10.04 12.47 43.67
C SER A 512 -10.81 12.48 42.34
N GLU A 513 -11.69 13.44 42.27
CA GLU A 513 -12.69 13.77 41.27
C GLU A 513 -12.23 13.74 39.80
N GLN A 514 -13.20 13.38 38.95
CA GLN A 514 -13.24 13.25 37.48
C GLN A 514 -12.56 14.35 36.62
N ARG A 515 -11.98 15.40 37.19
CA ARG A 515 -11.27 16.46 36.44
C ARG A 515 -9.78 16.17 36.20
N SER A 516 -9.14 15.26 36.92
CA SER A 516 -7.69 14.97 36.81
C SER A 516 -7.31 14.00 35.69
N ASP A 517 -8.28 13.21 35.16
CA ASP A 517 -7.97 12.12 34.25
C ASP A 517 -7.69 12.53 32.80
N ALA A 518 -8.40 13.55 32.30
CA ALA A 518 -8.15 14.08 30.96
C ALA A 518 -6.81 14.84 30.87
N ASP A 519 -6.44 15.57 31.95
CA ASP A 519 -5.21 16.35 32.04
C ASP A 519 -3.96 15.45 32.11
N GLY A 520 -4.06 14.27 32.78
CA GLY A 520 -2.94 13.35 32.92
C GLY A 520 -2.52 12.67 31.59
N VAL A 521 -3.47 12.23 30.78
CA VAL A 521 -3.18 11.65 29.46
C VAL A 521 -2.70 12.74 28.51
N ALA A 522 -3.30 13.93 28.53
CA ALA A 522 -2.89 15.07 27.73
C ALA A 522 -1.42 15.44 27.99
N THR A 523 -0.97 15.42 29.25
CA THR A 523 0.42 15.70 29.62
C THR A 523 1.42 14.76 28.93
N PHE A 524 1.14 13.45 28.83
CA PHE A 524 2.01 12.50 28.14
C PHE A 524 1.94 12.64 26.63
N VAL A 525 0.75 12.87 26.07
CA VAL A 525 0.55 13.15 24.66
C VAL A 525 1.37 14.38 24.24
N ASP A 526 1.30 15.46 25.01
CA ASP A 526 2.05 16.69 24.77
C ASP A 526 3.56 16.47 24.89
N ARG A 527 4.00 15.67 25.84
CA ARG A 527 5.43 15.34 26.01
C ARG A 527 5.96 14.52 24.84
N VAL A 528 5.25 13.49 24.40
CA VAL A 528 5.64 12.69 23.22
C VAL A 528 5.71 13.59 21.99
N LYS A 529 4.71 14.45 21.77
CA LYS A 529 4.68 15.41 20.66
C LYS A 529 5.84 16.40 20.75
N ALA A 530 6.08 17.00 21.92
CA ALA A 530 7.15 17.97 22.13
C ALA A 530 8.53 17.35 21.86
N THR A 531 8.78 16.11 22.34
CA THR A 531 10.04 15.40 22.09
C THR A 531 10.19 15.07 20.61
N ALA A 532 9.14 14.56 19.95
CA ALA A 532 9.17 14.26 18.54
C ALA A 532 9.41 15.50 17.67
N THR A 533 8.73 16.61 17.95
CA THR A 533 8.89 17.89 17.22
C THR A 533 10.31 18.45 17.35
N LYS A 534 10.89 18.41 18.56
CA LYS A 534 12.29 18.86 18.78
C LYS A 534 13.27 18.02 17.98
N SER A 535 13.09 16.69 17.97
CA SER A 535 13.98 15.77 17.25
C SER A 535 13.90 15.95 15.73
N VAL A 536 12.71 16.18 15.18
CA VAL A 536 12.54 16.49 13.75
C VAL A 536 13.21 17.82 13.37
N ALA A 537 13.15 18.83 14.23
CA ALA A 537 13.78 20.12 13.98
C ALA A 537 15.32 20.06 14.01
N GLN A 538 15.91 19.05 14.66
CA GLN A 538 17.37 18.85 14.74
C GLN A 538 17.93 17.99 13.59
N SER A 539 17.09 17.19 12.93
CA SER A 539 17.47 16.37 11.77
C SER A 539 17.17 17.14 10.49
N ASP A 540 18.20 17.68 9.83
CA ASP A 540 18.27 18.32 8.51
C ASP A 540 17.03 19.07 7.98
N ALA A 541 17.20 20.38 7.83
CA ALA A 541 16.21 21.36 7.38
C ALA A 541 15.71 21.20 5.93
N ASP A 542 16.15 20.20 5.18
CA ASP A 542 15.90 20.12 3.72
C ASP A 542 14.90 19.06 3.25
N SER A 543 14.39 18.16 4.09
CA SER A 543 13.62 17.02 3.60
C SER A 543 12.25 16.72 4.25
N ALA A 544 11.81 17.44 5.26
CA ALA A 544 10.50 17.11 5.86
C ALA A 544 9.69 18.37 6.22
N THR A 545 8.56 18.56 5.56
CA THR A 545 7.43 19.21 6.24
C THR A 545 7.21 18.49 7.57
N PRO A 546 7.04 19.18 8.72
CA PRO A 546 6.74 18.52 9.98
C PRO A 546 5.44 17.74 9.81
N SER A 547 5.56 16.45 9.58
CA SER A 547 4.42 15.55 9.61
C SER A 547 4.05 15.41 11.08
N ASP A 548 2.84 15.81 11.43
CA ASP A 548 2.29 15.65 12.77
C ASP A 548 2.39 14.17 13.17
N VAL A 549 3.24 13.88 14.16
CA VAL A 549 3.29 12.55 14.78
C VAL A 549 1.92 12.31 15.42
N HIS A 550 1.21 11.32 14.94
CA HIS A 550 -0.14 11.01 15.41
C HIS A 550 -0.05 10.41 16.82
N VAL A 551 -0.38 11.19 17.84
CA VAL A 551 -0.43 10.72 19.23
C VAL A 551 -1.87 10.76 19.71
N THR A 552 -2.39 9.58 20.09
CA THR A 552 -3.76 9.42 20.60
C THR A 552 -3.72 8.96 22.05
N GLY A 553 -4.59 9.53 22.89
CA GLY A 553 -4.76 9.08 24.26
C GLY A 553 -5.98 8.16 24.38
N ARG A 554 -5.85 7.02 25.05
CA ARG A 554 -6.94 6.08 25.33
C ARG A 554 -7.18 6.03 26.84
N LYS A 555 -8.44 6.20 27.25
CA LYS A 555 -8.84 5.97 28.66
C LYS A 555 -8.98 4.48 28.94
N LYS A 556 -8.57 4.04 30.13
CA LYS A 556 -8.84 2.69 30.63
C LYS A 556 -10.37 2.50 30.73
N GLY A 557 -10.91 1.62 29.90
CA GLY A 557 -12.31 1.18 30.01
C GLY A 557 -12.31 -0.31 30.34
N GLY A 558 -12.23 -0.71 31.62
CA GLY A 558 -12.25 -2.11 32.00
C GLY A 558 -10.90 -2.67 32.46
N ASP A 559 -10.70 -4.00 32.37
CA ASP A 559 -9.49 -4.70 32.80
C ASP A 559 -8.29 -4.31 31.92
N LEU A 560 -7.15 -4.07 32.56
CA LEU A 560 -5.89 -3.71 31.89
C LEU A 560 -5.44 -4.78 30.87
N GLU A 561 -5.57 -6.06 31.23
CA GLU A 561 -5.23 -7.18 30.36
C GLU A 561 -6.05 -7.17 29.07
N GLN A 562 -7.33 -6.88 29.19
CA GLN A 562 -8.22 -6.76 28.03
C GLN A 562 -7.86 -5.56 27.14
N ALA A 563 -7.55 -4.41 27.72
CA ALA A 563 -7.15 -3.21 26.99
C ALA A 563 -5.82 -3.41 26.22
N LEU A 564 -4.89 -4.15 26.79
CA LEU A 564 -3.61 -4.50 26.16
C LEU A 564 -3.79 -5.52 25.03
N SER A 565 -4.61 -6.56 25.25
CA SER A 565 -4.92 -7.55 24.21
C SER A 565 -5.63 -6.91 23.02
N GLU A 566 -6.62 -6.06 23.27
CA GLU A 566 -7.33 -5.30 22.22
C GLU A 566 -6.38 -4.36 21.45
N SER A 567 -5.40 -3.76 22.13
CA SER A 567 -4.40 -2.91 21.47
C SER A 567 -3.44 -3.72 20.60
N ALA A 568 -3.05 -4.92 21.03
CA ALA A 568 -2.25 -5.84 20.22
C ALA A 568 -3.01 -6.28 18.96
N GLU A 569 -4.31 -6.61 19.08
CA GLU A 569 -5.18 -6.94 17.94
C GLU A 569 -5.35 -5.76 16.96
N GLN A 570 -5.23 -4.52 17.43
CA GLN A 570 -5.25 -3.29 16.61
C GLN A 570 -3.93 -3.01 15.87
N GLY A 571 -2.96 -3.94 15.90
CA GLY A 571 -1.71 -3.85 15.17
C GLY A 571 -0.62 -3.00 15.86
N HIS A 572 -0.66 -2.88 17.20
CA HIS A 572 0.48 -2.36 17.95
C HIS A 572 1.50 -3.48 18.14
N ASP A 573 2.74 -3.24 17.74
CA ASP A 573 3.82 -4.23 17.68
C ASP A 573 5.01 -3.90 18.59
N LEU A 574 5.09 -2.66 19.10
CA LEU A 574 6.02 -2.25 20.14
C LEU A 574 5.27 -1.64 21.32
N MET A 575 5.40 -2.25 22.52
CA MET A 575 4.89 -1.69 23.76
C MET A 575 6.03 -1.13 24.60
N ILE A 576 5.91 0.13 25.03
CA ILE A 576 6.87 0.76 25.95
C ILE A 576 6.16 0.97 27.29
N ILE A 577 6.72 0.36 28.36
CA ILE A 577 6.13 0.40 29.69
C ILE A 577 6.98 1.32 30.59
N GLY A 578 6.31 2.27 31.24
CA GLY A 578 6.91 3.11 32.27
C GLY A 578 5.95 3.31 33.44
N ALA A 579 6.10 2.49 34.49
CA ALA A 579 5.26 2.54 35.69
C ALA A 579 6.08 2.27 36.95
N GLU A 580 5.56 2.66 38.14
CA GLU A 580 6.09 2.40 39.48
C GLU A 580 5.04 1.73 40.38
N PRO A 581 5.42 0.83 41.31
CA PRO A 581 6.77 0.29 41.50
C PRO A 581 7.13 -0.69 40.36
N ALA A 582 8.36 -0.54 39.82
CA ALA A 582 8.84 -1.46 38.79
C ALA A 582 9.52 -2.70 39.40
N ILE A 583 9.97 -2.59 40.65
CA ILE A 583 10.64 -3.66 41.42
C ILE A 583 9.77 -3.95 42.64
N ALA A 584 9.48 -5.22 42.88
CA ALA A 584 8.76 -5.68 44.08
C ALA A 584 9.62 -5.64 45.34
N ASP A 585 9.01 -5.43 46.51
CA ASP A 585 9.70 -5.40 47.81
C ASP A 585 10.53 -6.67 48.10
N ALA A 586 10.11 -7.81 47.55
CA ALA A 586 10.81 -9.09 47.64
C ALA A 586 11.93 -9.32 46.60
N GLY A 587 12.29 -8.29 45.82
CA GLY A 587 13.19 -8.34 44.66
C GLY A 587 12.54 -8.89 43.42
N GLY A 588 13.09 -8.51 42.22
CA GLY A 588 12.57 -8.85 40.91
C GLY A 588 11.47 -7.89 40.45
N LEU A 589 10.94 -8.12 39.25
CA LEU A 589 9.92 -7.26 38.65
C LEU A 589 8.54 -7.44 39.30
N ASP A 590 7.79 -6.35 39.43
CA ASP A 590 6.42 -6.35 39.94
C ASP A 590 5.50 -7.26 39.06
N GLU A 591 4.54 -7.92 39.72
CA GLU A 591 3.65 -8.87 39.07
C GLU A 591 2.81 -8.23 37.95
N ARG A 592 2.51 -6.93 38.05
CA ARG A 592 1.80 -6.17 37.01
C ARG A 592 2.54 -6.18 35.68
N PHE A 593 3.88 -6.09 35.69
CA PHE A 593 4.68 -6.18 34.45
C PHE A 593 4.60 -7.57 33.82
N THR A 594 4.51 -8.62 34.66
CA THR A 594 4.33 -9.99 34.16
C THR A 594 3.00 -10.12 33.44
N LYS A 595 1.92 -9.58 34.02
CA LYS A 595 0.58 -9.59 33.41
C LYS A 595 0.56 -8.76 32.12
N MET A 596 1.07 -7.52 32.14
CA MET A 596 1.12 -6.67 30.96
C MET A 596 1.90 -7.30 29.79
N THR A 597 3.08 -7.88 30.09
CA THR A 597 3.90 -8.50 29.05
C THR A 597 3.35 -9.83 28.54
N SER A 598 2.54 -10.55 29.33
CA SER A 598 1.91 -11.80 28.90
C SER A 598 0.69 -11.56 27.99
N SER A 599 0.02 -10.43 28.18
CA SER A 599 -1.19 -10.06 27.40
C SER A 599 -0.85 -9.34 26.09
N PHE A 600 0.43 -9.03 25.84
CA PHE A 600 0.88 -8.37 24.62
C PHE A 600 1.75 -9.31 23.77
N GLN A 601 1.39 -9.49 22.50
CA GLN A 601 2.08 -10.42 21.59
C GLN A 601 3.27 -9.80 20.83
N GLY A 602 3.52 -8.49 20.97
CA GLY A 602 4.60 -7.77 20.30
C GLY A 602 5.85 -7.64 21.17
N THR A 603 6.80 -6.85 20.67
CA THR A 603 8.02 -6.49 21.41
C THR A 603 7.71 -5.57 22.60
N VAL A 604 8.37 -5.81 23.73
CA VAL A 604 8.20 -4.99 24.94
C VAL A 604 9.51 -4.31 25.32
N ALA A 605 9.43 -3.01 25.62
CA ALA A 605 10.49 -2.25 26.23
C ALA A 605 10.04 -1.74 27.61
N ILE A 606 10.85 -1.91 28.63
CA ILE A 606 10.55 -1.45 30.00
C ILE A 606 11.57 -0.40 30.42
N THR A 607 11.10 0.70 30.99
CA THR A 607 11.94 1.80 31.44
C THR A 607 12.06 1.85 32.96
N PHE A 608 13.28 2.00 33.43
CA PHE A 608 13.62 2.19 34.85
C PHE A 608 14.36 3.52 34.99
N SER A 609 13.69 4.53 35.49
CA SER A 609 14.25 5.86 35.68
C SER A 609 14.97 5.95 37.03
N ARG A 610 16.27 6.19 37.00
CA ARG A 610 17.08 6.37 38.16
C ARG A 610 18.08 7.53 37.99
N GLY A 611 18.42 8.19 39.04
CA GLY A 611 19.30 9.35 39.01
C GLY A 611 18.61 10.57 38.35
N ARG A 612 19.41 11.57 37.95
CA ARG A 612 18.95 12.76 37.23
C ARG A 612 19.20 12.59 35.74
N LEU A 613 18.14 12.47 34.96
CA LEU A 613 18.24 12.57 33.49
C LEU A 613 18.42 14.04 33.10
N PRO A 614 19.28 14.35 32.13
CA PRO A 614 19.41 15.73 31.61
C PRO A 614 18.10 16.20 30.99
N GLU A 615 17.80 17.48 31.19
CA GLU A 615 16.65 18.14 30.52
C GLU A 615 16.93 18.35 29.02
N GLU A 616 18.19 18.61 28.67
CA GLU A 616 18.64 18.72 27.29
C GLU A 616 18.92 17.34 26.71
N ASP A 617 18.28 17.01 25.61
CA ASP A 617 18.36 15.70 24.94
C ASP A 617 19.79 15.41 24.43
N SER A 618 20.49 16.43 23.95
CA SER A 618 21.89 16.34 23.48
C SER A 618 22.90 15.97 24.58
N ARG A 619 22.52 16.13 25.85
CA ARG A 619 23.36 15.72 27.00
C ARG A 619 23.09 14.29 27.46
N LEU A 620 22.22 13.56 26.82
CA LEU A 620 22.10 12.12 27.04
C LEU A 620 23.42 11.43 26.66
N ARG A 621 23.81 10.39 27.39
CA ARG A 621 24.94 9.53 27.09
C ARG A 621 24.48 8.10 27.26
N ILE A 622 24.44 7.39 26.17
CA ILE A 622 23.89 6.03 26.12
C ILE A 622 25.01 5.02 26.13
N LEU A 623 24.90 4.00 27.00
CA LEU A 623 25.79 2.84 27.02
C LEU A 623 24.99 1.58 26.64
N VAL A 624 25.53 0.79 25.70
CA VAL A 624 24.92 -0.49 25.29
C VAL A 624 25.92 -1.62 25.52
N PRO A 625 25.66 -2.53 26.45
CA PRO A 625 26.43 -3.76 26.57
C PRO A 625 26.12 -4.71 25.41
N VAL A 626 27.18 -5.24 24.78
CA VAL A 626 27.06 -6.18 23.68
C VAL A 626 27.75 -7.51 24.00
N SER A 627 27.15 -8.60 23.54
CA SER A 627 27.66 -9.97 23.72
C SER A 627 27.82 -10.72 22.38
N GLY A 628 27.65 -10.03 21.23
CA GLY A 628 27.67 -10.66 19.90
C GLY A 628 26.40 -11.43 19.56
N THR A 629 25.40 -11.46 20.45
CA THR A 629 24.11 -12.09 20.19
C THR A 629 23.18 -11.14 19.43
N GLU A 630 22.22 -11.68 18.70
CA GLU A 630 21.20 -10.90 17.99
C GLU A 630 20.44 -9.93 18.92
N ARG A 631 20.22 -10.33 20.18
CA ARG A 631 19.57 -9.51 21.21
C ARG A 631 20.36 -8.24 21.51
N SER A 632 21.68 -8.38 21.67
CA SER A 632 22.55 -7.22 21.91
C SER A 632 22.63 -6.32 20.68
N THR A 633 22.57 -6.88 19.46
CA THR A 633 22.53 -6.13 18.20
C THR A 633 21.24 -5.30 18.08
N ARG A 634 20.09 -5.88 18.47
CA ARG A 634 18.80 -5.17 18.53
C ARG A 634 18.82 -4.01 19.52
N ALA A 635 19.46 -4.20 20.69
CA ALA A 635 19.63 -3.12 21.65
C ALA A 635 20.52 -1.98 21.13
N VAL A 636 21.57 -2.29 20.38
CA VAL A 636 22.40 -1.28 19.70
C VAL A 636 21.60 -0.49 18.71
N GLU A 637 20.78 -1.14 17.90
CA GLU A 637 19.94 -0.49 16.91
C GLU A 637 18.89 0.44 17.56
N PHE A 638 18.21 -0.07 18.62
CA PHE A 638 17.26 0.72 19.40
C PHE A 638 17.91 1.95 20.05
N ALA A 639 19.09 1.78 20.64
CA ALA A 639 19.85 2.86 21.25
C ALA A 639 20.39 3.86 20.21
N SER A 640 20.78 3.38 19.01
CA SER A 640 21.24 4.23 17.90
C SER A 640 20.11 5.11 17.36
N ALA A 641 18.89 4.57 17.27
CA ALA A 641 17.73 5.38 16.92
C ALA A 641 17.49 6.50 17.95
N ILE A 642 17.51 6.19 19.24
CA ILE A 642 17.39 7.20 20.30
C ILE A 642 18.51 8.23 20.21
N ALA A 643 19.77 7.76 20.03
CA ALA A 643 20.93 8.66 19.95
C ALA A 643 20.85 9.63 18.76
N LYS A 644 20.41 9.13 17.60
CA LYS A 644 20.18 9.96 16.40
C LYS A 644 19.09 11.00 16.63
N ALA A 645 17.95 10.59 17.22
CA ALA A 645 16.82 11.48 17.49
C ALA A 645 17.18 12.55 18.55
N ALA A 646 17.93 12.18 19.57
CA ALA A 646 18.33 13.07 20.65
C ALA A 646 19.58 13.91 20.32
N GLY A 647 20.30 13.58 19.24
CA GLY A 647 21.61 14.20 18.93
C GLY A 647 22.65 13.95 20.02
N CYS A 648 22.69 12.75 20.62
CA CYS A 648 23.49 12.45 21.79
C CYS A 648 24.57 11.37 21.54
N GLU A 649 25.53 11.27 22.48
CA GLU A 649 26.61 10.30 22.40
C GLU A 649 26.15 8.88 22.75
N ILE A 650 26.65 7.90 21.98
CA ILE A 650 26.43 6.47 22.23
C ILE A 650 27.77 5.74 22.33
N ALA A 651 27.89 4.82 23.31
CA ALA A 651 29.03 3.96 23.47
C ALA A 651 28.57 2.50 23.63
N VAL A 652 29.40 1.60 23.17
CA VAL A 652 29.20 0.16 23.25
C VAL A 652 30.32 -0.48 24.09
N VAL A 653 29.96 -1.40 24.98
CA VAL A 653 30.91 -2.16 25.77
C VAL A 653 30.74 -3.66 25.56
N TYR A 654 31.81 -4.34 25.15
CA TYR A 654 31.89 -5.78 25.11
C TYR A 654 32.55 -6.27 26.39
N VAL A 655 31.89 -7.15 27.13
CA VAL A 655 32.46 -7.71 28.38
C VAL A 655 32.81 -9.16 28.15
N THR A 656 34.08 -9.50 28.37
CA THR A 656 34.59 -10.85 28.23
C THR A 656 34.24 -11.65 29.46
N ASP A 657 33.47 -12.74 29.33
CA ASP A 657 33.13 -13.65 30.42
C ASP A 657 34.32 -14.59 30.72
N PRO A 658 34.85 -14.60 31.97
CA PRO A 658 35.93 -15.49 32.34
C PRO A 658 35.61 -16.99 32.21
N GLN A 659 34.35 -17.38 32.31
CA GLN A 659 33.94 -18.78 32.15
C GLN A 659 33.97 -19.23 30.68
N GLN A 660 33.79 -18.32 29.71
CA GLN A 660 33.99 -18.61 28.29
C GLN A 660 35.48 -18.81 27.96
N LEU A 661 36.39 -18.14 28.69
CA LEU A 661 37.83 -18.32 28.58
C LEU A 661 38.29 -19.74 28.93
N LEU A 662 37.64 -20.39 29.91
CA LEU A 662 37.97 -21.76 30.34
C LEU A 662 37.42 -22.82 29.36
N ARG A 663 36.42 -22.50 28.58
CA ARG A 663 35.77 -23.43 27.60
C ARG A 663 36.36 -23.40 26.18
N ARG A 664 37.16 -22.38 25.85
CA ARG A 664 37.79 -22.19 24.52
C ARG A 664 39.24 -21.75 24.69
N PRO A 665 40.21 -22.67 24.55
CA PRO A 665 41.62 -22.40 24.94
C PRO A 665 42.46 -21.65 23.91
N ARG A 666 41.92 -21.24 22.75
CA ARG A 666 42.68 -20.49 21.72
C ARG A 666 42.40 -19.00 21.79
N LEU A 667 43.46 -18.20 22.02
CA LEU A 667 43.42 -16.74 22.03
C LEU A 667 42.92 -16.11 20.70
N SER A 668 43.11 -16.79 19.55
CA SER A 668 42.62 -16.36 18.26
C SER A 668 41.10 -16.35 18.15
N ASP A 669 40.40 -17.31 18.78
CA ASP A 669 38.94 -17.41 18.72
C ASP A 669 38.23 -16.30 19.49
N MET A 670 38.97 -15.57 20.36
CA MET A 670 38.40 -14.49 21.16
C MET A 670 38.52 -13.12 20.52
N SER A 671 39.57 -12.89 19.71
CA SER A 671 39.66 -11.69 18.86
C SER A 671 38.53 -11.69 17.83
N ASP A 672 38.22 -12.85 17.30
CA ASP A 672 37.19 -13.00 16.24
C ASP A 672 35.78 -12.72 16.75
N LEU A 673 35.42 -13.08 17.99
CA LEU A 673 34.07 -12.88 18.55
C LEU A 673 33.74 -11.42 18.84
N HIS A 674 34.64 -10.65 19.42
CA HIS A 674 34.37 -9.22 19.66
C HIS A 674 34.52 -8.40 18.41
N GLU A 675 35.38 -8.80 17.43
CA GLU A 675 35.49 -8.18 16.12
C GLU A 675 34.21 -8.38 15.31
N GLU A 676 33.62 -9.58 15.30
CA GLU A 676 32.33 -9.83 14.66
C GLU A 676 31.19 -9.02 15.29
N ALA A 677 31.17 -8.94 16.65
CA ALA A 677 30.21 -8.11 17.36
C ALA A 677 30.35 -6.63 16.98
N PHE A 678 31.59 -6.12 16.92
CA PHE A 678 31.86 -4.73 16.56
C PHE A 678 31.63 -4.42 15.09
N LYS A 679 31.84 -5.38 14.18
CA LYS A 679 31.51 -5.24 12.78
C LYS A 679 30.01 -4.95 12.58
N ARG A 680 29.14 -5.69 13.29
CA ARG A 680 27.70 -5.42 13.28
C ARG A 680 27.35 -4.05 13.87
N VAL A 681 28.06 -3.63 14.92
CA VAL A 681 27.90 -2.29 15.49
C VAL A 681 28.30 -1.22 14.48
N ASP A 682 29.40 -1.42 13.71
CA ASP A 682 29.84 -0.48 12.68
C ASP A 682 28.84 -0.37 11.52
N GLU A 683 28.26 -1.48 11.11
CA GLU A 683 27.18 -1.49 10.09
C GLU A 683 25.98 -0.67 10.55
N ILE A 684 25.55 -0.82 11.82
CA ILE A 684 24.47 -0.03 12.41
C ILE A 684 24.88 1.44 12.50
N ALA A 685 26.10 1.72 13.02
CA ALA A 685 26.62 3.08 13.16
C ALA A 685 26.64 3.84 11.84
N ALA A 686 27.14 3.20 10.78
CA ALA A 686 27.20 3.78 9.44
C ALA A 686 25.81 4.15 8.91
N ASN A 687 24.82 3.28 9.10
CA ASN A 687 23.46 3.49 8.62
C ASN A 687 22.68 4.58 9.39
N TYR A 688 22.98 4.73 10.68
CA TYR A 688 22.41 5.83 11.49
C TYR A 688 23.22 7.13 11.38
N GLY A 689 24.40 7.09 10.74
CA GLY A 689 25.33 8.25 10.66
C GLY A 689 25.90 8.65 12.02
N LEU A 690 26.17 7.67 12.89
CA LEU A 690 26.65 7.87 14.26
C LEU A 690 28.10 7.41 14.41
N ASP A 691 28.88 8.12 15.24
CA ASP A 691 30.17 7.63 15.74
C ASP A 691 29.96 6.90 17.06
N ILE A 692 30.13 5.58 17.05
CA ILE A 692 29.91 4.72 18.22
C ILE A 692 31.26 4.35 18.86
N GLN A 693 31.47 4.81 20.09
CA GLN A 693 32.69 4.49 20.84
C GLN A 693 32.62 3.06 21.35
N LYS A 694 33.60 2.24 20.95
CA LYS A 694 33.70 0.81 21.31
C LYS A 694 34.72 0.57 22.42
N THR A 695 34.41 -0.29 23.37
CA THR A 695 35.31 -0.67 24.48
C THR A 695 35.18 -2.15 24.78
N VAL A 696 36.30 -2.79 24.99
CA VAL A 696 36.38 -4.17 25.55
C VAL A 696 36.79 -4.09 27.00
N GLU A 697 35.94 -4.60 27.88
CA GLU A 697 36.26 -4.71 29.32
C GLU A 697 36.49 -6.17 29.68
N ARG A 698 37.55 -6.39 30.49
CA ARG A 698 37.85 -7.69 31.08
C ARG A 698 37.45 -7.66 32.54
N GLY A 699 36.57 -8.54 32.97
CA GLY A 699 36.07 -8.52 34.35
C GLY A 699 35.61 -9.89 34.84
N THR A 700 35.67 -10.08 36.16
CA THR A 700 35.16 -11.30 36.82
C THR A 700 33.63 -11.33 36.92
N SER A 701 32.97 -10.17 36.75
CA SER A 701 31.51 -10.01 36.81
C SER A 701 31.08 -9.03 35.74
N PRO A 702 30.30 -9.50 34.73
CA PRO A 702 29.84 -8.65 33.64
C PRO A 702 29.07 -7.42 34.13
N GLU A 703 28.22 -7.56 35.13
CA GLU A 703 27.40 -6.47 35.65
C GLU A 703 28.28 -5.36 36.27
N LEU A 704 29.30 -5.71 37.03
CA LEU A 704 30.24 -4.73 37.61
C LEU A 704 31.10 -4.05 36.55
N ALA A 705 31.50 -4.77 35.49
CA ALA A 705 32.25 -4.20 34.38
C ALA A 705 31.37 -3.18 33.60
N ILE A 706 30.09 -3.49 33.35
CA ILE A 706 29.15 -2.58 32.71
C ILE A 706 28.94 -1.32 33.53
N LEU A 707 28.68 -1.44 34.85
CA LEU A 707 28.46 -0.30 35.75
C LEU A 707 29.72 0.56 35.90
N ARG A 708 30.93 -0.05 35.97
CA ARG A 708 32.19 0.68 35.98
C ARG A 708 32.40 1.47 34.69
N ASN A 709 32.12 0.88 33.54
CA ASN A 709 32.22 1.54 32.24
C ASN A 709 31.21 2.69 32.15
N ALA A 710 29.97 2.48 32.60
CA ALA A 710 28.95 3.51 32.66
C ALA A 710 29.37 4.71 33.51
N ARG A 711 30.02 4.48 34.66
CA ARG A 711 30.55 5.54 35.51
C ARG A 711 31.72 6.29 34.86
N ARG A 712 32.66 5.58 34.26
CA ARG A 712 33.83 6.15 33.58
C ARG A 712 33.40 7.05 32.39
N ARG A 713 32.41 6.63 31.64
CA ARG A 713 31.88 7.38 30.48
C ARG A 713 30.79 8.40 30.85
N ARG A 714 30.44 8.49 32.12
CA ARG A 714 29.35 9.34 32.62
C ARG A 714 28.02 9.06 31.85
N ALA A 715 27.80 7.79 31.47
CA ALA A 715 26.56 7.40 30.84
C ALA A 715 25.39 7.58 31.83
N ASN A 716 24.27 8.11 31.38
CA ASN A 716 23.06 8.33 32.17
C ASN A 716 21.90 7.42 31.75
N LEU A 717 22.05 6.74 30.62
CA LEU A 717 21.10 5.73 30.14
C LEU A 717 21.86 4.47 29.71
N ILE A 718 21.41 3.31 30.18
CA ILE A 718 21.89 1.98 29.74
C ILE A 718 20.75 1.31 28.97
N VAL A 719 21.03 0.75 27.79
CA VAL A 719 20.07 0.00 27.00
C VAL A 719 20.49 -1.46 26.94
N LEU A 720 19.61 -2.35 27.38
CA LEU A 720 19.85 -3.80 27.49
C LEU A 720 18.94 -4.59 26.55
N GLY A 721 19.54 -5.42 25.71
CA GLY A 721 18.81 -6.42 24.93
C GLY A 721 18.70 -7.73 25.72
N VAL A 722 17.49 -8.18 25.99
CA VAL A 722 17.22 -9.33 26.86
C VAL A 722 16.28 -10.33 26.20
N SER A 723 16.17 -11.51 26.78
CA SER A 723 15.09 -12.46 26.48
C SER A 723 14.38 -12.85 27.75
N ARG A 724 13.09 -13.02 27.64
CA ARG A 724 12.23 -13.53 28.70
C ARG A 724 12.64 -14.95 29.06
N GLN A 725 12.83 -15.19 30.33
CA GLN A 725 13.02 -16.54 30.87
C GLN A 725 11.68 -17.12 31.29
N ALA A 726 11.48 -18.42 31.03
CA ALA A 726 10.28 -19.13 31.45
C ALA A 726 10.23 -19.21 32.98
N GLY A 727 9.16 -18.72 33.61
CA GLY A 727 8.93 -18.75 35.05
C GLY A 727 7.61 -18.09 35.43
N LYS A 728 7.19 -18.26 36.71
CA LYS A 728 5.95 -17.62 37.22
C LYS A 728 6.09 -16.09 37.34
N ARG A 729 7.31 -15.55 37.43
CA ARG A 729 7.59 -14.11 37.45
C ARG A 729 8.45 -13.74 36.24
N LEU A 730 8.27 -12.53 35.74
CA LEU A 730 9.08 -11.99 34.65
C LEU A 730 10.54 -11.86 35.09
N SER A 731 11.44 -12.53 34.36
CA SER A 731 12.88 -12.51 34.59
C SER A 731 13.62 -12.43 33.27
N TYR A 732 14.71 -11.65 33.27
CA TYR A 732 15.56 -11.42 32.09
C TYR A 732 16.95 -12.03 32.21
N GLY A 733 17.16 -12.89 33.19
CA GLY A 733 18.44 -13.53 33.47
C GLY A 733 19.30 -12.77 34.50
N GLY A 734 20.29 -13.47 35.06
CA GLY A 734 21.07 -12.99 36.22
C GLY A 734 21.72 -11.63 35.99
N ILE A 735 22.42 -11.41 34.87
CA ILE A 735 23.10 -10.15 34.55
C ILE A 735 22.12 -8.98 34.44
N ALA A 736 21.01 -9.16 33.69
CA ALA A 736 20.04 -8.09 33.52
C ALA A 736 19.32 -7.74 34.82
N ASN A 737 18.90 -8.75 35.60
CA ASN A 737 18.27 -8.53 36.90
C ASN A 737 19.25 -7.83 37.89
N SER A 738 20.50 -8.28 37.98
CA SER A 738 21.53 -7.63 38.84
C SER A 738 21.79 -6.17 38.42
N LEU A 739 21.77 -5.87 37.13
CA LEU A 739 21.87 -4.49 36.62
C LEU A 739 20.63 -3.65 36.96
N ILE A 740 19.45 -4.21 36.83
CA ILE A 740 18.20 -3.53 37.20
C ILE A 740 18.18 -3.21 38.69
N ASP A 741 18.67 -4.11 39.55
CA ASP A 741 18.66 -3.92 41.00
C ASP A 741 19.77 -2.96 41.47
N ALA A 742 21.00 -3.07 40.91
CA ALA A 742 22.18 -2.38 41.39
C ALA A 742 22.52 -1.06 40.68
N ALA A 743 21.92 -0.75 39.55
CA ALA A 743 22.26 0.46 38.81
C ALA A 743 21.79 1.74 39.49
N ASP A 744 22.70 2.73 39.52
CA ASP A 744 22.43 4.12 39.94
C ASP A 744 21.96 5.04 38.77
N ARG A 745 21.67 4.45 37.58
CA ARG A 745 21.37 5.13 36.30
C ARG A 745 20.14 4.56 35.69
N SER A 746 19.53 5.32 34.81
CA SER A 746 18.34 4.87 34.08
C SER A 746 18.65 3.71 33.14
N ILE A 747 17.74 2.75 33.07
CA ILE A 747 17.88 1.56 32.25
C ILE A 747 16.66 1.44 31.36
N VAL A 748 16.87 1.03 30.11
CA VAL A 748 15.84 0.54 29.20
C VAL A 748 16.17 -0.90 28.87
N VAL A 749 15.23 -1.76 29.15
CA VAL A 749 15.29 -3.17 28.78
C VAL A 749 14.42 -3.41 27.59
N ILE A 750 14.97 -3.94 26.50
CA ILE A 750 14.19 -4.31 25.31
C ILE A 750 14.17 -5.84 25.19
N GLU A 751 12.96 -6.37 25.16
CA GLU A 751 12.73 -7.80 25.00
C GLU A 751 12.79 -8.15 23.51
N ALA A 752 13.66 -9.08 23.14
CA ALA A 752 13.71 -9.61 21.80
C ALA A 752 12.72 -10.78 21.69
N GLU A 753 11.82 -10.73 20.71
CA GLU A 753 10.96 -11.87 20.34
C GLU A 753 11.78 -13.16 20.17
N LYS A 754 11.17 -14.31 20.51
CA LYS A 754 11.78 -15.64 20.38
C LYS A 754 12.15 -15.99 18.95
#